data_b6657f328a22265b9f8f5cd01dafa940
#
_entry.id   b6657f328a22265b9f8f5cd01dafa940
#
_cell.length_a   1.000
_cell.length_b   1.000
_cell.length_c   1.000
_cell.angle_alpha   90.00
_cell.angle_beta   90.00
_cell.angle_gamma   90.00
#
_symmetry.space_group_name_H-M   'P 1'
#
loop_
_entity.id
_entity.type
_entity.pdbx_description
1 polymer ?
#
loop_
_entity_poly.entity_id
_entity_poly.type
_entity_poly.pdbx_seq_one_letter_code
_entity_poly.pdbx_strand_id
1 'polypeptide(L)'
;MIDVKRAGAYYCDGKFKSLGEIRSVFTDKEISEAFKGTMAYSVLSAHSAYGAYRGDNLNIRFDAIASHDITYVGIIQSAKASGLKRFPLPYVLTNCHNSLCAVGGTINEDDHVFGLSAAKKYGGVYVPANVAVIHSFMREKFAGCGKMILGSDSHTRYGAFGTMAIGEGGPELVKQLLGRTYDIKYPEVVAVELKGNVRHGVGPQDVALAIIGAVFKGGIVKNKVLEFVGDGIKNLDMEFRNGIDVMTTETTCLSSIWITDEKTQAYLKMYGRENDFTEMHPGKLAYYDDAITVDLSKVEPMIALPFHPSNVYKLKDVIENPYDILKKVENDCKAELNNDKLSFSLTDKIVDGKVRVSQGVIAGCAGGTYDNIALAANVLKGASTGNGAFSLNVYPGSMPVYLDLMKKGSLSTLVEAGAVIKPCFCGPCFGAGDTPSNNGLSIRHTTRNFENREGSKPSGLQIASVALMDARSIAATARNGGVLTSAMDVDYDDEIKPYEYDDEIYEKRVYNGWRNPLPEEQLQYGPNIRDWPAIDALPDNLILRVAAAIDDAVTTTDELIPSGETSSYRSNPLKLAEFTLSRKCPDYVQRAKKIKAEANEVKHGVLPEEVKFALEKTGLKLMGSVGMGSVVCAVKPGDGSAREQAASCQRVLGASANIAREYATKRYRSNLINWGMLPLISKDRFEVYDVIIMPDVKTRLIAQNSFSAYLVRNGAVKRITLDMDTITLTERDIILAGSLINYYAESAKKED
;
A
#
# COMPACT_ATOMS: atom_id res chain seq x y z
N MET A 1 26.20 8.16 10.06
CA MET A 1 25.11 7.19 10.02
C MET A 1 24.65 6.97 8.58
N ILE A 2 24.00 7.91 7.93
CA ILE A 2 23.57 7.77 6.52
C ILE A 2 24.13 8.90 5.68
N ASP A 3 24.71 8.56 4.53
CA ASP A 3 25.15 9.49 3.50
C ASP A 3 24.38 9.26 2.20
N VAL A 4 23.93 10.33 1.55
CA VAL A 4 23.08 10.28 0.34
C VAL A 4 23.77 11.03 -0.77
N LYS A 5 24.17 10.29 -1.82
CA LYS A 5 24.81 10.83 -3.01
C LYS A 5 23.79 10.90 -4.15
N ARG A 6 23.41 12.11 -4.52
CA ARG A 6 22.50 12.41 -5.65
C ARG A 6 23.29 12.65 -6.94
N ALA A 7 23.99 11.65 -7.39
CA ALA A 7 24.67 11.65 -8.68
C ALA A 7 24.92 10.22 -9.06
N GLY A 8 24.90 9.92 -10.32
CA GLY A 8 25.19 8.57 -10.82
C GLY A 8 26.41 7.96 -10.15
N ALA A 9 26.30 6.70 -9.75
CA ALA A 9 27.34 5.96 -9.04
C ALA A 9 27.65 4.66 -9.76
N TYR A 10 28.94 4.40 -9.94
CA TYR A 10 29.42 3.12 -10.50
C TYR A 10 29.85 2.20 -9.37
N TYR A 11 29.37 0.97 -9.40
CA TYR A 11 29.74 -0.07 -8.43
C TYR A 11 30.51 -1.16 -9.17
N CYS A 12 31.71 -1.44 -8.67
CA CYS A 12 32.64 -2.38 -9.29
C CYS A 12 33.49 -3.03 -8.18
N ASP A 13 33.65 -4.36 -8.25
CA ASP A 13 34.43 -5.14 -7.26
C ASP A 13 34.01 -4.88 -5.81
N GLY A 14 32.68 -4.78 -5.55
CA GLY A 14 32.15 -4.58 -4.21
C GLY A 14 32.30 -3.13 -3.66
N LYS A 15 32.63 -2.15 -4.50
CA LYS A 15 32.87 -0.74 -4.05
C LYS A 15 32.36 0.27 -5.07
N PHE A 16 31.97 1.43 -4.57
CA PHE A 16 31.74 2.60 -5.43
C PHE A 16 33.07 3.17 -5.93
N LYS A 17 33.13 3.44 -7.24
CA LYS A 17 34.27 4.04 -7.93
C LYS A 17 33.86 5.31 -8.68
N SER A 18 34.79 6.23 -8.85
CA SER A 18 34.60 7.42 -9.67
C SER A 18 34.59 7.05 -11.17
N LEU A 19 33.96 7.88 -12.00
CA LEU A 19 33.96 7.69 -13.46
C LEU A 19 35.40 7.65 -14.04
N GLY A 20 36.35 8.39 -13.44
CA GLY A 20 37.75 8.37 -13.85
C GLY A 20 38.39 7.00 -13.65
N GLU A 21 38.17 6.36 -12.48
CA GLU A 21 38.64 5.01 -12.18
C GLU A 21 38.00 3.98 -13.12
N ILE A 22 36.70 4.12 -13.38
CA ILE A 22 35.97 3.21 -14.29
C ILE A 22 36.49 3.31 -15.71
N ARG A 23 36.75 4.51 -16.24
CA ARG A 23 37.31 4.71 -17.60
C ARG A 23 38.71 4.15 -17.79
N SER A 24 39.45 3.92 -16.71
CA SER A 24 40.76 3.27 -16.80
C SER A 24 40.70 1.76 -17.01
N VAL A 25 39.50 1.14 -16.80
CA VAL A 25 39.32 -0.32 -16.82
C VAL A 25 38.29 -0.75 -17.87
N PHE A 26 37.28 0.06 -18.14
CA PHE A 26 36.13 -0.29 -19.01
C PHE A 26 36.04 0.63 -20.22
N THR A 27 35.51 0.11 -21.29
CA THR A 27 35.26 0.83 -22.56
C THR A 27 34.03 1.74 -22.39
N ASP A 28 33.90 2.79 -23.23
CA ASP A 28 32.73 3.67 -23.23
C ASP A 28 31.42 2.91 -23.49
N LYS A 29 31.45 1.81 -24.27
CA LYS A 29 30.30 0.95 -24.50
C LYS A 29 29.88 0.23 -23.21
N GLU A 30 30.81 -0.39 -22.49
CA GLU A 30 30.54 -1.07 -21.20
C GLU A 30 30.01 -0.07 -20.16
N ILE A 31 30.56 1.14 -20.13
CA ILE A 31 30.12 2.21 -19.26
C ILE A 31 28.68 2.64 -19.58
N SER A 32 28.35 2.81 -20.88
CA SER A 32 27.00 3.17 -21.31
C SER A 32 25.96 2.08 -21.03
N GLU A 33 26.40 0.81 -20.97
CA GLU A 33 25.56 -0.35 -20.69
C GLU A 33 25.59 -0.80 -19.22
N ALA A 34 26.32 -0.11 -18.34
CA ALA A 34 26.53 -0.49 -16.95
C ALA A 34 25.22 -0.62 -16.12
N PHE A 35 24.12 0.03 -16.51
CA PHE A 35 22.82 -0.16 -15.90
C PHE A 35 22.32 -1.61 -16.00
N LYS A 36 22.77 -2.37 -17.00
CA LYS A 36 22.48 -3.81 -17.16
C LYS A 36 23.17 -4.67 -16.09
N GLY A 37 24.16 -4.12 -15.41
CA GLY A 37 24.85 -4.78 -14.31
C GLY A 37 24.09 -4.76 -12.99
N THR A 38 22.94 -4.09 -12.87
CA THR A 38 22.12 -4.13 -11.67
C THR A 38 21.31 -5.43 -11.57
N MET A 39 21.09 -5.93 -10.35
CA MET A 39 20.19 -7.08 -10.12
C MET A 39 18.78 -6.76 -10.58
N ALA A 40 18.31 -5.53 -10.33
CA ALA A 40 17.02 -5.05 -10.78
C ALA A 40 16.83 -5.19 -12.29
N TYR A 41 17.84 -4.85 -13.10
CA TYR A 41 17.79 -5.06 -14.54
C TYR A 41 17.60 -6.54 -14.91
N SER A 42 18.36 -7.43 -14.27
CA SER A 42 18.28 -8.86 -14.55
C SER A 42 16.88 -9.42 -14.30
N VAL A 43 16.26 -9.06 -13.18
CA VAL A 43 14.91 -9.50 -12.82
C VAL A 43 13.86 -8.88 -13.75
N LEU A 44 13.91 -7.57 -13.99
CA LEU A 44 12.97 -6.88 -14.88
C LEU A 44 13.06 -7.40 -16.32
N SER A 45 14.28 -7.68 -16.81
CA SER A 45 14.50 -8.23 -18.16
C SER A 45 13.94 -9.64 -18.32
N ALA A 46 14.07 -10.47 -17.28
CA ALA A 46 13.53 -11.84 -17.30
C ALA A 46 11.98 -11.86 -17.29
N HIS A 47 11.34 -10.85 -16.70
CA HIS A 47 9.88 -10.80 -16.56
C HIS A 47 9.20 -9.89 -17.58
N SER A 48 9.94 -9.12 -18.37
CA SER A 48 9.40 -8.29 -19.43
C SER A 48 9.19 -9.10 -20.71
N ALA A 49 7.99 -8.99 -21.29
CA ALA A 49 7.63 -9.72 -22.52
C ALA A 49 8.54 -9.40 -23.72
N TYR A 50 9.17 -8.22 -23.74
CA TYR A 50 9.99 -7.72 -24.86
C TYR A 50 11.42 -7.33 -24.43
N GLY A 51 11.87 -7.81 -23.26
CA GLY A 51 13.14 -7.40 -22.65
C GLY A 51 13.04 -6.05 -21.93
N ALA A 52 14.14 -5.60 -21.34
CA ALA A 52 14.19 -4.36 -20.57
C ALA A 52 15.25 -3.42 -21.16
N TYR A 53 14.83 -2.19 -21.52
CA TYR A 53 15.72 -1.14 -21.98
C TYR A 53 15.48 0.12 -21.17
N ARG A 54 16.54 0.82 -20.78
CA ARG A 54 16.45 2.05 -20.01
C ARG A 54 15.72 3.12 -20.84
N GLY A 55 14.66 3.69 -20.23
CA GLY A 55 13.82 4.67 -20.88
C GLY A 55 12.55 4.13 -21.54
N ASP A 56 12.45 2.81 -21.74
CA ASP A 56 11.29 2.17 -22.36
C ASP A 56 10.18 1.86 -21.34
N ASN A 57 9.00 1.55 -21.86
CA ASN A 57 7.93 0.92 -21.11
C ASN A 57 8.15 -0.60 -21.07
N LEU A 58 8.01 -1.17 -19.88
CA LEU A 58 8.11 -2.59 -19.64
C LEU A 58 6.72 -3.20 -19.48
N ASN A 59 6.53 -4.40 -20.02
CA ASN A 59 5.31 -5.19 -19.92
C ASN A 59 5.59 -6.41 -19.03
N ILE A 60 5.43 -6.24 -17.73
CA ILE A 60 5.85 -7.21 -16.71
C ILE A 60 4.79 -8.28 -16.47
N ARG A 61 5.23 -9.54 -16.34
CA ARG A 61 4.47 -10.67 -15.84
C ARG A 61 5.04 -11.12 -14.50
N PHE A 62 4.17 -11.48 -13.58
CA PHE A 62 4.56 -11.93 -12.25
C PHE A 62 4.50 -13.46 -12.12
N ASP A 63 5.30 -14.01 -11.19
CA ASP A 63 5.33 -15.45 -10.87
C ASP A 63 4.19 -15.85 -9.93
N ALA A 64 3.75 -14.93 -9.07
CA ALA A 64 2.64 -15.12 -8.14
C ALA A 64 1.99 -13.79 -7.78
N ILE A 65 0.75 -13.85 -7.32
CA ILE A 65 0.04 -12.72 -6.76
C ILE A 65 -0.55 -13.05 -5.39
N ALA A 66 -0.72 -12.04 -4.54
CA ALA A 66 -1.26 -12.20 -3.20
C ALA A 66 -2.22 -11.08 -2.83
N SER A 67 -3.27 -11.42 -2.08
CA SER A 67 -4.24 -10.45 -1.57
C SER A 67 -4.74 -10.83 -0.18
N HIS A 68 -5.10 -9.83 0.59
CA HIS A 68 -5.74 -10.00 1.88
C HIS A 68 -7.27 -9.83 1.78
N ASP A 69 -7.96 -10.20 2.85
CA ASP A 69 -9.42 -10.31 2.95
C ASP A 69 -10.19 -9.00 2.67
N ILE A 70 -9.61 -7.84 2.89
CA ILE A 70 -10.28 -6.58 2.53
C ILE A 70 -10.12 -6.18 1.05
N THR A 71 -9.48 -6.99 0.21
CA THR A 71 -9.24 -6.66 -1.21
C THR A 71 -9.61 -7.79 -2.17
N TYR A 72 -9.34 -9.07 -1.83
CA TYR A 72 -9.48 -10.15 -2.80
C TYR A 72 -10.91 -10.36 -3.30
N VAL A 73 -11.94 -10.10 -2.49
CA VAL A 73 -13.34 -10.25 -2.92
C VAL A 73 -13.61 -9.33 -4.11
N GLY A 74 -13.31 -8.03 -3.99
CA GLY A 74 -13.51 -7.05 -5.06
C GLY A 74 -12.64 -7.34 -6.30
N ILE A 75 -11.42 -7.83 -6.11
CA ILE A 75 -10.52 -8.23 -7.20
C ILE A 75 -11.13 -9.41 -7.97
N ILE A 76 -11.57 -10.45 -7.28
CA ILE A 76 -12.18 -11.63 -7.89
C ILE A 76 -13.50 -11.28 -8.57
N GLN A 77 -14.35 -10.44 -7.96
CA GLN A 77 -15.57 -9.95 -8.58
C GLN A 77 -15.30 -9.19 -9.88
N SER A 78 -14.27 -8.33 -9.89
CA SER A 78 -13.87 -7.58 -11.08
C SER A 78 -13.32 -8.50 -12.17
N ALA A 79 -12.46 -9.45 -11.81
CA ALA A 79 -11.92 -10.43 -12.75
C ALA A 79 -13.02 -11.35 -13.31
N LYS A 80 -13.96 -11.80 -12.47
CA LYS A 80 -15.15 -12.58 -12.87
C LYS A 80 -15.99 -11.82 -13.88
N ALA A 81 -16.31 -10.56 -13.60
CA ALA A 81 -17.07 -9.69 -14.50
C ALA A 81 -16.35 -9.45 -15.84
N SER A 82 -15.02 -9.57 -15.84
CA SER A 82 -14.15 -9.47 -17.02
C SER A 82 -13.90 -10.80 -17.75
N GLY A 83 -14.54 -11.90 -17.34
CA GLY A 83 -14.44 -13.20 -18.01
C GLY A 83 -13.44 -14.19 -17.43
N LEU A 84 -13.04 -14.04 -16.16
CA LEU A 84 -12.15 -14.99 -15.48
C LEU A 84 -12.70 -16.44 -15.52
N LYS A 85 -11.88 -17.37 -16.03
CA LYS A 85 -12.19 -18.81 -16.09
C LYS A 85 -11.43 -19.60 -15.01
N ARG A 86 -10.15 -19.26 -14.76
CA ARG A 86 -9.27 -19.86 -13.75
C ARG A 86 -8.13 -18.89 -13.41
N PHE A 87 -7.47 -19.07 -12.30
CA PHE A 87 -6.26 -18.31 -12.01
C PHE A 87 -5.09 -18.79 -12.90
N PRO A 88 -4.49 -17.91 -13.70
CA PRO A 88 -3.42 -18.29 -14.63
C PRO A 88 -2.04 -18.42 -13.95
N LEU A 89 -1.92 -17.90 -12.73
CA LEU A 89 -0.72 -17.94 -11.89
C LEU A 89 -1.14 -18.19 -10.44
N PRO A 90 -0.22 -18.60 -9.54
CA PRO A 90 -0.55 -18.78 -8.12
C PRO A 90 -1.14 -17.51 -7.53
N TYR A 91 -2.35 -17.61 -7.00
CA TYR A 91 -3.03 -16.52 -6.29
C TYR A 91 -3.30 -16.92 -4.85
N VAL A 92 -2.65 -16.19 -3.92
CA VAL A 92 -2.76 -16.45 -2.49
C VAL A 92 -3.76 -15.47 -1.87
N LEU A 93 -4.78 -16.04 -1.22
CA LEU A 93 -5.85 -15.33 -0.52
C LEU A 93 -5.63 -15.51 0.99
N THR A 94 -5.24 -14.45 1.69
CA THR A 94 -4.98 -14.48 3.13
C THR A 94 -6.00 -13.70 3.93
N ASN A 95 -6.44 -14.27 5.06
CA ASN A 95 -7.42 -13.67 5.95
C ASN A 95 -6.74 -13.07 7.19
N CYS A 96 -6.09 -11.94 7.01
CA CYS A 96 -5.24 -11.37 8.05
C CYS A 96 -5.52 -9.91 8.41
N HIS A 97 -6.41 -9.21 7.72
CA HIS A 97 -6.76 -7.81 8.00
C HIS A 97 -8.10 -7.66 8.73
N ASN A 98 -9.15 -8.36 8.29
CA ASN A 98 -10.44 -8.40 8.97
C ASN A 98 -10.68 -9.73 9.71
N SER A 99 -9.62 -10.49 9.97
CA SER A 99 -9.74 -11.76 10.68
C SER A 99 -10.28 -11.53 12.09
N LEU A 100 -11.50 -11.76 12.34
CA LEU A 100 -12.34 -11.72 13.56
C LEU A 100 -11.71 -11.22 14.90
N CYS A 101 -10.46 -10.72 14.85
CA CYS A 101 -9.73 -10.22 16.03
C CYS A 101 -10.08 -8.77 16.37
N ALA A 102 -10.47 -7.97 15.36
CA ALA A 102 -10.76 -6.56 15.54
C ALA A 102 -12.20 -6.19 15.16
N VAL A 103 -12.73 -6.87 14.16
CA VAL A 103 -14.10 -6.64 13.66
C VAL A 103 -14.86 -7.96 13.80
N GLY A 104 -15.66 -8.07 14.84
CA GLY A 104 -16.53 -9.22 15.07
C GLY A 104 -17.84 -9.06 14.31
N GLY A 105 -18.06 -9.82 13.24
CA GLY A 105 -19.31 -9.81 12.52
C GLY A 105 -19.36 -10.84 11.40
N THR A 106 -20.54 -11.35 11.09
CA THR A 106 -20.77 -12.32 9.99
C THR A 106 -20.26 -11.79 8.67
N ILE A 107 -20.32 -10.47 8.47
CA ILE A 107 -19.87 -9.78 7.25
C ILE A 107 -18.41 -10.08 6.89
N ASN A 108 -17.54 -10.25 7.88
CA ASN A 108 -16.13 -10.55 7.67
C ASN A 108 -15.91 -12.03 7.37
N GLU A 109 -16.64 -12.91 8.07
CA GLU A 109 -16.57 -14.34 7.82
C GLU A 109 -17.19 -14.70 6.46
N ASP A 110 -18.21 -13.99 6.01
CA ASP A 110 -18.77 -14.14 4.66
C ASP A 110 -17.70 -13.90 3.58
N ASP A 111 -16.84 -12.89 3.74
CA ASP A 111 -15.72 -12.65 2.83
C ASP A 111 -14.73 -13.82 2.83
N HIS A 112 -14.47 -14.45 4.00
CA HIS A 112 -13.60 -15.61 4.12
C HIS A 112 -14.21 -16.85 3.43
N VAL A 113 -15.49 -17.11 3.63
CA VAL A 113 -16.23 -18.21 2.96
C VAL A 113 -16.23 -18.01 1.44
N PHE A 114 -16.45 -16.77 0.97
CA PHE A 114 -16.32 -16.43 -0.45
C PHE A 114 -14.91 -16.73 -0.95
N GLY A 115 -13.87 -16.30 -0.22
CA GLY A 115 -12.47 -16.52 -0.57
C GLY A 115 -12.12 -18.01 -0.74
N LEU A 116 -12.55 -18.86 0.18
CA LEU A 116 -12.37 -20.31 0.07
C LEU A 116 -13.08 -20.90 -1.14
N SER A 117 -14.34 -20.52 -1.38
CA SER A 117 -15.10 -21.00 -2.54
C SER A 117 -14.46 -20.55 -3.86
N ALA A 118 -13.92 -19.33 -3.90
CA ALA A 118 -13.20 -18.81 -5.07
C ALA A 118 -11.85 -19.53 -5.29
N ALA A 119 -11.09 -19.80 -4.21
CA ALA A 119 -9.86 -20.57 -4.30
C ALA A 119 -10.10 -21.97 -4.85
N LYS A 120 -11.18 -22.64 -4.43
CA LYS A 120 -11.60 -23.92 -4.98
C LYS A 120 -11.98 -23.80 -6.46
N LYS A 121 -12.89 -22.88 -6.79
CA LYS A 121 -13.41 -22.71 -8.14
C LYS A 121 -12.34 -22.41 -9.16
N TYR A 122 -11.46 -21.45 -8.85
CA TYR A 122 -10.48 -20.91 -9.80
C TYR A 122 -9.06 -21.48 -9.64
N GLY A 123 -8.80 -22.31 -8.63
CA GLY A 123 -7.50 -22.95 -8.40
C GLY A 123 -6.52 -22.05 -7.67
N GLY A 124 -6.91 -21.45 -6.55
CA GLY A 124 -6.09 -20.58 -5.70
C GLY A 124 -5.57 -21.26 -4.44
N VAL A 125 -4.79 -20.50 -3.68
CA VAL A 125 -4.33 -20.87 -2.34
C VAL A 125 -5.08 -20.03 -1.31
N TYR A 126 -5.71 -20.66 -0.34
CA TYR A 126 -6.48 -19.97 0.71
C TYR A 126 -5.86 -20.21 2.07
N VAL A 127 -5.46 -19.12 2.73
CA VAL A 127 -4.89 -19.11 4.08
C VAL A 127 -5.97 -18.62 5.06
N PRO A 128 -6.45 -19.48 5.97
CA PRO A 128 -7.48 -19.11 6.94
C PRO A 128 -7.04 -18.00 7.89
N ALA A 129 -8.01 -17.36 8.53
CA ALA A 129 -7.76 -16.38 9.59
C ALA A 129 -6.88 -16.97 10.71
N ASN A 130 -6.02 -16.13 11.26
CA ASN A 130 -5.12 -16.44 12.38
C ASN A 130 -4.03 -17.49 12.10
N VAL A 131 -3.82 -17.86 10.84
CA VAL A 131 -2.78 -18.84 10.45
C VAL A 131 -1.47 -18.15 10.07
N ALA A 132 -1.55 -17.10 9.26
CA ALA A 132 -0.39 -16.26 8.94
C ALA A 132 -0.83 -14.88 8.43
N VAL A 133 0.02 -13.87 8.65
CA VAL A 133 -0.11 -12.62 7.93
C VAL A 133 0.42 -12.80 6.51
N ILE A 134 -0.13 -12.04 5.55
CA ILE A 134 0.14 -12.23 4.12
C ILE A 134 1.63 -12.28 3.79
N HIS A 135 2.42 -11.35 4.33
CA HIS A 135 3.84 -11.26 3.96
C HIS A 135 4.69 -12.36 4.60
N SER A 136 4.36 -12.84 5.79
CA SER A 136 5.02 -14.01 6.39
C SER A 136 4.76 -15.24 5.55
N PHE A 137 3.50 -15.53 5.19
CA PHE A 137 3.16 -16.67 4.35
C PHE A 137 3.84 -16.62 2.97
N MET A 138 3.88 -15.42 2.34
CA MET A 138 4.52 -15.28 1.04
C MET A 138 6.04 -15.46 1.11
N ARG A 139 6.71 -15.01 2.18
CA ARG A 139 8.15 -15.27 2.41
C ARG A 139 8.42 -16.77 2.59
N GLU A 140 7.60 -17.42 3.40
CA GLU A 140 7.76 -18.84 3.76
C GLU A 140 7.48 -19.77 2.55
N LYS A 141 6.54 -19.42 1.65
CA LYS A 141 6.04 -20.34 0.62
C LYS A 141 6.32 -19.92 -0.84
N PHE A 142 6.55 -18.64 -1.14
CA PHE A 142 6.60 -18.16 -2.53
C PHE A 142 7.84 -17.34 -2.90
N ALA A 143 8.33 -16.47 -2.02
CA ALA A 143 9.47 -15.61 -2.31
C ALA A 143 10.73 -16.43 -2.61
N GLY A 144 11.51 -16.07 -3.62
CA GLY A 144 12.74 -16.74 -4.02
C GLY A 144 13.55 -15.89 -5.00
N CYS A 145 14.80 -16.25 -5.20
CA CYS A 145 15.75 -15.45 -5.97
C CYS A 145 15.29 -15.27 -7.42
N GLY A 146 15.34 -14.04 -7.89
CA GLY A 146 14.99 -13.67 -9.26
C GLY A 146 13.50 -13.64 -9.57
N LYS A 147 12.60 -13.93 -8.61
CA LYS A 147 11.14 -13.89 -8.82
C LYS A 147 10.58 -12.47 -8.76
N MET A 148 9.39 -12.30 -9.35
CA MET A 148 8.55 -11.11 -9.20
C MET A 148 7.19 -11.49 -8.64
N ILE A 149 6.73 -10.74 -7.61
CA ILE A 149 5.44 -10.96 -6.94
C ILE A 149 4.67 -9.66 -6.87
N LEU A 150 3.37 -9.70 -7.24
CA LEU A 150 2.45 -8.57 -7.11
C LEU A 150 1.48 -8.81 -5.96
N GLY A 151 1.30 -7.83 -5.10
CA GLY A 151 0.34 -7.92 -4.00
C GLY A 151 -0.64 -6.75 -3.96
N SER A 152 -1.82 -6.99 -3.42
CA SER A 152 -2.79 -5.93 -3.15
C SER A 152 -2.49 -5.15 -1.87
N ASP A 153 -1.52 -5.58 -1.09
CA ASP A 153 -1.00 -4.87 0.07
C ASP A 153 0.24 -4.04 -0.29
N SER A 154 0.31 -2.83 0.25
CA SER A 154 1.41 -1.90 -0.02
C SER A 154 2.77 -2.37 0.50
N HIS A 155 2.80 -3.23 1.53
CA HIS A 155 4.02 -3.80 2.09
C HIS A 155 4.48 -5.10 1.40
N THR A 156 4.01 -5.35 0.19
CA THR A 156 4.51 -6.46 -0.64
C THR A 156 5.97 -6.19 -1.01
N ARG A 157 6.88 -6.65 -0.15
CA ARG A 157 8.34 -6.50 -0.22
C ARG A 157 9.01 -7.79 0.22
N TYR A 158 9.79 -8.39 -0.67
CA TYR A 158 10.48 -9.66 -0.42
C TYR A 158 11.91 -9.62 -0.98
N GLY A 159 12.47 -8.41 -1.06
CA GLY A 159 13.80 -8.14 -1.62
C GLY A 159 14.92 -8.91 -0.95
N ALA A 160 14.83 -9.13 0.37
CA ALA A 160 15.81 -9.92 1.12
C ALA A 160 15.97 -11.37 0.61
N PHE A 161 14.96 -11.91 -0.08
CA PHE A 161 15.02 -13.20 -0.77
C PHE A 161 15.46 -13.09 -2.25
N GLY A 162 15.90 -11.92 -2.70
CA GLY A 162 16.18 -11.68 -4.12
C GLY A 162 14.90 -11.59 -4.98
N THR A 163 13.73 -11.36 -4.37
CA THR A 163 12.45 -11.25 -5.06
C THR A 163 12.06 -9.79 -5.21
N MET A 164 11.87 -9.29 -6.43
CA MET A 164 11.27 -7.98 -6.65
C MET A 164 9.77 -8.07 -6.45
N ALA A 165 9.27 -7.49 -5.36
CA ALA A 165 7.85 -7.51 -5.04
C ALA A 165 7.27 -6.10 -5.06
N ILE A 166 6.04 -5.97 -5.61
CA ILE A 166 5.38 -4.68 -5.83
C ILE A 166 3.99 -4.74 -5.20
N GLY A 167 3.66 -3.72 -4.40
CA GLY A 167 2.32 -3.54 -3.86
C GLY A 167 1.50 -2.57 -4.72
N GLU A 168 0.34 -3.02 -5.24
CA GLU A 168 -0.51 -2.24 -6.14
C GLU A 168 -2.00 -2.35 -5.82
N GLY A 169 -2.83 -1.56 -6.50
CA GLY A 169 -4.28 -1.62 -6.39
C GLY A 169 -4.90 -2.81 -7.10
N GLY A 170 -6.15 -3.12 -6.74
CA GLY A 170 -6.92 -4.23 -7.29
C GLY A 170 -6.93 -4.36 -8.82
N PRO A 171 -7.09 -3.27 -9.60
CA PRO A 171 -7.10 -3.34 -11.06
C PRO A 171 -5.83 -3.97 -11.67
N GLU A 172 -4.66 -3.75 -11.07
CA GLU A 172 -3.42 -4.34 -11.60
C GLU A 172 -3.36 -5.86 -11.35
N LEU A 173 -3.92 -6.32 -10.21
CA LEU A 173 -4.07 -7.75 -9.97
C LEU A 173 -5.12 -8.38 -10.90
N VAL A 174 -6.21 -7.67 -11.20
CA VAL A 174 -7.21 -8.12 -12.20
C VAL A 174 -6.55 -8.34 -13.55
N LYS A 175 -5.67 -7.43 -14.01
CA LYS A 175 -4.91 -7.61 -15.25
C LYS A 175 -4.11 -8.92 -15.24
N GLN A 176 -3.41 -9.23 -14.14
CA GLN A 176 -2.66 -10.48 -14.03
C GLN A 176 -3.58 -11.71 -14.06
N LEU A 177 -4.74 -11.65 -13.38
CA LEU A 177 -5.74 -12.72 -13.39
C LEU A 177 -6.35 -12.95 -14.79
N LEU A 178 -6.30 -11.95 -15.66
CA LEU A 178 -6.75 -12.04 -17.06
C LEU A 178 -5.58 -12.29 -18.03
N GLY A 179 -4.39 -12.67 -17.53
CA GLY A 179 -3.21 -12.96 -18.35
C GLY A 179 -2.59 -11.74 -19.03
N ARG A 180 -2.92 -10.52 -18.58
CA ARG A 180 -2.37 -9.27 -19.10
C ARG A 180 -1.12 -8.85 -18.32
N THR A 181 -0.38 -7.88 -18.85
CA THR A 181 0.87 -7.38 -18.26
C THR A 181 0.64 -6.22 -17.30
N TYR A 182 1.61 -6.01 -16.43
CA TYR A 182 1.77 -4.79 -15.63
C TYR A 182 2.73 -3.86 -16.34
N ASP A 183 2.23 -2.69 -16.72
CA ASP A 183 2.94 -1.78 -17.62
C ASP A 183 3.55 -0.63 -16.83
N ILE A 184 4.88 -0.56 -16.79
CA ILE A 184 5.64 0.50 -16.12
C ILE A 184 6.74 1.04 -17.02
N LYS A 185 7.11 2.30 -16.80
CA LYS A 185 8.36 2.83 -17.35
C LYS A 185 9.54 2.18 -16.62
N TYR A 186 10.62 1.86 -17.34
CA TYR A 186 11.85 1.36 -16.70
C TYR A 186 12.25 2.25 -15.52
N PRO A 187 12.30 1.71 -14.27
CA PRO A 187 12.57 2.51 -13.08
C PRO A 187 14.05 2.87 -12.96
N GLU A 188 14.34 4.00 -12.35
CA GLU A 188 15.67 4.30 -11.84
C GLU A 188 16.02 3.34 -10.70
N VAL A 189 17.29 3.00 -10.56
CA VAL A 189 17.80 2.08 -9.53
C VAL A 189 18.74 2.84 -8.60
N VAL A 190 18.51 2.71 -7.29
CA VAL A 190 19.29 3.35 -6.23
C VAL A 190 20.02 2.27 -5.43
N ALA A 191 21.34 2.37 -5.34
CA ALA A 191 22.09 1.49 -4.46
C ALA A 191 21.93 1.91 -2.99
N VAL A 192 21.68 0.92 -2.11
CA VAL A 192 21.73 1.08 -0.66
C VAL A 192 22.87 0.22 -0.12
N GLU A 193 24.02 0.85 0.13
CA GLU A 193 25.21 0.15 0.61
C GLU A 193 25.19 0.07 2.14
N LEU A 194 25.16 -1.14 2.67
CA LEU A 194 25.25 -1.40 4.12
C LEU A 194 26.69 -1.75 4.48
N LYS A 195 27.23 -1.08 5.50
CA LYS A 195 28.59 -1.24 6.01
C LYS A 195 28.63 -1.48 7.51
N GLY A 196 29.62 -2.26 7.95
CA GLY A 196 29.88 -2.51 9.37
C GLY A 196 28.90 -3.47 10.02
N ASN A 197 28.86 -3.42 11.36
CA ASN A 197 28.05 -4.31 12.19
C ASN A 197 27.02 -3.51 12.98
N VAL A 198 25.87 -4.12 13.24
CA VAL A 198 24.86 -3.60 14.15
C VAL A 198 25.36 -3.64 15.58
N ARG A 199 25.02 -2.63 16.39
CA ARG A 199 25.36 -2.59 17.82
C ARG A 199 24.30 -3.32 18.65
N HIS A 200 24.69 -3.75 19.86
CA HIS A 200 23.73 -4.22 20.87
C HIS A 200 22.57 -3.22 21.05
N GLY A 201 21.35 -3.73 21.20
CA GLY A 201 20.15 -2.92 21.39
C GLY A 201 19.56 -2.29 20.13
N VAL A 202 20.20 -2.45 18.97
CA VAL A 202 19.70 -1.94 17.67
C VAL A 202 19.04 -3.07 16.89
N GLY A 203 17.81 -2.83 16.43
CA GLY A 203 17.07 -3.79 15.65
C GLY A 203 16.79 -3.34 14.21
N PRO A 204 16.10 -4.18 13.42
CA PRO A 204 15.82 -3.90 12.02
C PRO A 204 14.97 -2.64 11.82
N GLN A 205 14.03 -2.37 12.73
CA GLN A 205 13.19 -1.17 12.68
C GLN A 205 14.01 0.11 12.82
N ASP A 206 15.07 0.10 13.65
CA ASP A 206 15.94 1.27 13.84
C ASP A 206 16.67 1.64 12.54
N VAL A 207 17.23 0.63 11.85
CA VAL A 207 17.90 0.82 10.56
C VAL A 207 16.91 1.31 9.51
N ALA A 208 15.72 0.70 9.44
CA ALA A 208 14.67 1.06 8.51
C ALA A 208 14.21 2.51 8.73
N LEU A 209 13.92 2.91 9.97
CA LEU A 209 13.51 4.27 10.32
C LEU A 209 14.62 5.29 9.99
N ALA A 210 15.88 4.96 10.25
CA ALA A 210 16.99 5.82 9.88
C ALA A 210 17.03 6.06 8.36
N ILE A 211 16.86 5.02 7.54
CA ILE A 211 16.78 5.14 6.07
C ILE A 211 15.59 6.02 5.67
N ILE A 212 14.38 5.72 6.17
CA ILE A 212 13.16 6.47 5.85
C ILE A 212 13.33 7.96 6.17
N GLY A 213 13.83 8.28 7.37
CA GLY A 213 14.08 9.66 7.79
C GLY A 213 15.06 10.42 6.89
N ALA A 214 16.05 9.71 6.33
CA ALA A 214 17.05 10.31 5.44
C ALA A 214 16.53 10.57 4.02
N VAL A 215 15.64 9.75 3.49
CA VAL A 215 15.29 9.76 2.05
C VAL A 215 13.89 10.29 1.73
N PHE A 216 12.95 10.22 2.68
CA PHE A 216 11.54 10.50 2.40
C PHE A 216 11.28 11.96 2.01
N LYS A 217 11.72 12.93 2.85
CA LYS A 217 11.45 14.37 2.61
C LYS A 217 11.98 14.89 1.28
N GLY A 218 13.06 14.28 0.78
CA GLY A 218 13.65 14.66 -0.50
C GLY A 218 13.05 13.95 -1.70
N GLY A 219 12.15 12.98 -1.51
CA GLY A 219 11.59 12.14 -2.58
C GLY A 219 12.65 11.39 -3.38
N ILE A 220 13.82 11.13 -2.79
CA ILE A 220 15.04 10.66 -3.46
C ILE A 220 14.80 9.32 -4.15
N VAL A 221 14.04 8.44 -3.50
CA VAL A 221 13.81 7.06 -3.94
C VAL A 221 12.39 6.83 -4.46
N LYS A 222 11.61 7.90 -4.61
CA LYS A 222 10.21 7.80 -5.03
C LYS A 222 10.08 7.13 -6.40
N ASN A 223 9.30 6.04 -6.46
CA ASN A 223 9.07 5.20 -7.66
C ASN A 223 10.36 4.58 -8.26
N LYS A 224 11.45 4.51 -7.50
CA LYS A 224 12.71 3.87 -7.89
C LYS A 224 12.81 2.47 -7.25
N VAL A 225 13.72 1.64 -7.73
CA VAL A 225 14.07 0.36 -7.10
C VAL A 225 15.25 0.57 -6.17
N LEU A 226 15.15 0.07 -4.93
CA LEU A 226 16.27 0.03 -3.99
C LEU A 226 17.02 -1.29 -4.14
N GLU A 227 18.30 -1.22 -4.45
CA GLU A 227 19.17 -2.38 -4.56
C GLU A 227 20.18 -2.38 -3.41
N PHE A 228 20.00 -3.32 -2.47
CA PHE A 228 20.84 -3.43 -1.27
C PHE A 228 22.12 -4.20 -1.57
N VAL A 229 23.23 -3.54 -1.32
CA VAL A 229 24.60 -4.03 -1.59
C VAL A 229 25.50 -3.74 -0.39
N GLY A 230 26.75 -4.19 -0.44
CA GLY A 230 27.77 -3.91 0.55
C GLY A 230 28.03 -5.08 1.52
N ASP A 231 29.20 -5.02 2.15
CA ASP A 231 29.74 -6.09 3.00
C ASP A 231 29.07 -6.22 4.36
N GLY A 232 28.32 -5.18 4.80
CA GLY A 232 27.53 -5.22 6.03
C GLY A 232 26.37 -6.21 5.97
N ILE A 233 25.88 -6.57 4.77
CA ILE A 233 24.74 -7.48 4.60
C ILE A 233 25.02 -8.87 5.18
N LYS A 234 26.22 -9.40 4.96
CA LYS A 234 26.63 -10.71 5.50
C LYS A 234 26.57 -10.82 7.02
N ASN A 235 26.60 -9.67 7.73
CA ASN A 235 26.52 -9.59 9.17
C ASN A 235 25.06 -9.58 9.69
N LEU A 236 24.08 -9.46 8.80
CA LEU A 236 22.65 -9.45 9.10
C LEU A 236 22.02 -10.82 8.84
N ASP A 237 21.22 -11.30 9.77
CA ASP A 237 20.41 -12.49 9.57
C ASP A 237 19.19 -12.20 8.70
N MET A 238 18.57 -13.23 8.15
CA MET A 238 17.49 -13.07 7.18
C MET A 238 16.28 -12.31 7.75
N GLU A 239 15.92 -12.55 9.00
CA GLU A 239 14.81 -11.82 9.62
C GLU A 239 15.13 -10.35 9.83
N PHE A 240 16.38 -10.01 10.13
CA PHE A 240 16.83 -8.62 10.19
C PHE A 240 16.73 -7.94 8.82
N ARG A 241 17.19 -8.60 7.75
CA ARG A 241 17.05 -8.09 6.37
C ARG A 241 15.58 -7.90 6.00
N ASN A 242 14.72 -8.88 6.31
CA ASN A 242 13.28 -8.81 6.09
C ASN A 242 12.61 -7.64 6.81
N GLY A 243 13.03 -7.34 8.04
CA GLY A 243 12.53 -6.23 8.84
C GLY A 243 12.88 -4.87 8.22
N ILE A 244 14.09 -4.71 7.66
CA ILE A 244 14.47 -3.50 6.90
C ILE A 244 13.67 -3.46 5.59
N ASP A 245 13.64 -4.55 4.86
CA ASP A 245 13.07 -4.63 3.51
C ASP A 245 11.59 -4.26 3.47
N VAL A 246 10.78 -4.78 4.39
CA VAL A 246 9.34 -4.49 4.44
C VAL A 246 9.05 -3.01 4.66
N MET A 247 9.90 -2.32 5.41
CA MET A 247 9.77 -0.90 5.70
C MET A 247 10.17 0.01 4.54
N THR A 248 10.83 -0.51 3.50
CA THR A 248 11.17 0.27 2.30
C THR A 248 9.94 0.86 1.62
N THR A 249 8.76 0.26 1.79
CA THR A 249 7.48 0.82 1.33
C THR A 249 7.27 2.26 1.81
N GLU A 250 7.67 2.57 3.03
CA GLU A 250 7.47 3.89 3.64
C GLU A 250 8.44 4.95 3.10
N THR A 251 9.38 4.57 2.25
CA THR A 251 10.21 5.49 1.47
C THR A 251 9.55 5.93 0.16
N THR A 252 8.38 5.35 -0.20
CA THR A 252 7.70 5.50 -1.49
C THR A 252 8.43 4.89 -2.69
N CYS A 253 9.41 4.02 -2.49
CA CYS A 253 10.07 3.29 -3.57
C CYS A 253 9.10 2.35 -4.29
N LEU A 254 9.43 1.98 -5.53
CA LEU A 254 8.64 1.03 -6.32
C LEU A 254 8.80 -0.40 -5.78
N SER A 255 10.04 -0.82 -5.55
CA SER A 255 10.41 -2.15 -5.08
C SER A 255 11.79 -2.13 -4.43
N SER A 256 12.20 -3.26 -3.88
CA SER A 256 13.52 -3.49 -3.32
C SER A 256 14.06 -4.85 -3.74
N ILE A 257 15.38 -4.99 -3.78
CA ILE A 257 16.07 -6.25 -4.03
C ILE A 257 17.42 -6.23 -3.31
N TRP A 258 17.88 -7.39 -2.81
CA TRP A 258 19.11 -7.53 -2.04
C TRP A 258 20.05 -8.53 -2.72
N ILE A 259 21.34 -8.39 -2.50
CA ILE A 259 22.26 -9.47 -2.76
C ILE A 259 21.86 -10.69 -1.94
N THR A 260 22.02 -11.88 -2.52
CA THR A 260 21.72 -13.16 -1.86
C THR A 260 23.03 -13.92 -1.60
N ASP A 261 23.07 -14.59 -0.46
CA ASP A 261 24.26 -15.28 0.04
C ASP A 261 23.90 -16.63 0.68
N GLU A 262 24.89 -17.24 1.34
CA GLU A 262 24.72 -18.52 2.06
C GLU A 262 23.65 -18.45 3.17
N LYS A 263 23.40 -17.29 3.79
CA LYS A 263 22.29 -17.12 4.76
C LYS A 263 20.94 -17.19 4.07
N THR A 264 20.81 -16.58 2.88
CA THR A 264 19.60 -16.68 2.06
C THR A 264 19.36 -18.12 1.64
N GLN A 265 20.42 -18.83 1.22
CA GLN A 265 20.36 -20.25 0.85
C GLN A 265 19.90 -21.13 2.02
N ALA A 266 20.53 -20.94 3.19
CA ALA A 266 20.19 -21.69 4.39
C ALA A 266 18.72 -21.45 4.82
N TYR A 267 18.26 -20.24 4.71
CA TYR A 267 16.88 -19.85 5.07
C TYR A 267 15.85 -20.44 4.09
N LEU A 268 16.11 -20.42 2.79
CA LEU A 268 15.26 -21.10 1.79
C LEU A 268 15.28 -22.62 1.96
N LYS A 269 16.43 -23.20 2.31
CA LYS A 269 16.56 -24.63 2.64
C LYS A 269 15.75 -25.00 3.87
N MET A 270 15.77 -24.18 4.92
CA MET A 270 14.96 -24.36 6.12
C MET A 270 13.45 -24.43 5.77
N TYR A 271 13.01 -23.66 4.78
CA TYR A 271 11.65 -23.70 4.24
C TYR A 271 11.38 -24.88 3.27
N GLY A 272 12.35 -25.79 3.04
CA GLY A 272 12.25 -26.86 2.05
C GLY A 272 12.23 -26.36 0.61
N ARG A 273 12.84 -25.18 0.35
CA ARG A 273 12.78 -24.45 -0.92
C ARG A 273 14.17 -24.08 -1.45
N GLU A 274 15.14 -24.93 -1.25
CA GLU A 274 16.52 -24.73 -1.70
C GLU A 274 16.66 -24.51 -3.21
N ASN A 275 15.73 -25.05 -4.02
CA ASN A 275 15.67 -24.85 -5.46
C ASN A 275 15.27 -23.42 -5.88
N ASP A 276 14.75 -22.63 -4.97
CA ASP A 276 14.41 -21.21 -5.19
C ASP A 276 15.61 -20.28 -4.92
N PHE A 277 16.77 -20.84 -4.56
CA PHE A 277 18.01 -20.09 -4.37
C PHE A 277 18.78 -19.92 -5.67
N THR A 278 19.23 -18.72 -5.91
CA THR A 278 20.26 -18.37 -6.89
C THR A 278 21.09 -17.25 -6.29
N GLU A 279 22.40 -17.32 -6.42
CA GLU A 279 23.28 -16.25 -5.98
C GLU A 279 23.08 -15.02 -6.87
N MET A 280 22.72 -13.90 -6.25
CA MET A 280 22.42 -12.64 -6.93
C MET A 280 23.35 -11.55 -6.42
N HIS A 281 24.12 -10.98 -7.36
CA HIS A 281 25.03 -9.85 -7.12
C HIS A 281 24.99 -8.88 -8.29
N PRO A 282 25.36 -7.60 -8.09
CA PRO A 282 25.65 -6.72 -9.20
C PRO A 282 26.73 -7.33 -10.11
N GLY A 283 26.62 -7.10 -11.40
CA GLY A 283 27.63 -7.51 -12.37
C GLY A 283 28.98 -6.83 -12.13
N LYS A 284 29.99 -7.16 -12.94
CA LYS A 284 31.35 -6.58 -12.83
C LYS A 284 31.34 -5.05 -12.80
N LEU A 285 30.41 -4.44 -13.51
CA LEU A 285 30.18 -3.01 -13.50
C LEU A 285 28.67 -2.78 -13.46
N ALA A 286 28.18 -2.13 -12.41
CA ALA A 286 26.80 -1.69 -12.28
C ALA A 286 26.72 -0.17 -12.16
N TYR A 287 25.71 0.44 -12.77
CA TYR A 287 25.40 1.86 -12.66
C TYR A 287 24.09 2.08 -11.91
N TYR A 288 24.13 2.93 -10.92
CA TYR A 288 22.99 3.36 -10.12
C TYR A 288 22.75 4.85 -10.32
N ASP A 289 21.47 5.25 -10.36
CA ASP A 289 21.07 6.65 -10.55
C ASP A 289 21.40 7.51 -9.32
N ASP A 290 21.28 6.93 -8.12
CA ASP A 290 21.69 7.51 -6.84
C ASP A 290 22.31 6.42 -5.95
N ALA A 291 23.00 6.83 -4.88
CA ALA A 291 23.55 5.90 -3.89
C ALA A 291 23.32 6.40 -2.45
N ILE A 292 23.00 5.47 -1.57
CA ILE A 292 22.82 5.66 -0.14
C ILE A 292 23.80 4.75 0.58
N THR A 293 24.65 5.29 1.47
CA THR A 293 25.54 4.49 2.32
C THR A 293 25.02 4.55 3.75
N VAL A 294 24.81 3.39 4.37
CA VAL A 294 24.38 3.21 5.76
C VAL A 294 25.52 2.56 6.54
N ASP A 295 26.07 3.28 7.49
CA ASP A 295 27.02 2.74 8.45
C ASP A 295 26.25 2.17 9.66
N LEU A 296 26.07 0.85 9.66
CA LEU A 296 25.32 0.11 10.67
C LEU A 296 25.88 0.32 12.08
N SER A 297 27.21 0.52 12.20
CA SER A 297 27.88 0.75 13.49
C SER A 297 27.52 2.08 14.14
N LYS A 298 26.92 3.00 13.39
CA LYS A 298 26.48 4.32 13.85
C LYS A 298 24.98 4.47 14.00
N VAL A 299 24.22 3.44 13.68
CA VAL A 299 22.78 3.42 13.95
C VAL A 299 22.57 3.23 15.46
N GLU A 300 21.62 3.96 16.00
CA GLU A 300 21.16 3.91 17.39
C GLU A 300 19.67 3.59 17.40
N PRO A 301 19.08 3.18 18.53
CA PRO A 301 17.65 3.04 18.63
C PRO A 301 16.91 4.29 18.19
N MET A 302 15.92 4.11 17.32
CA MET A 302 15.17 5.18 16.67
C MET A 302 13.70 5.15 17.09
N ILE A 303 13.04 6.27 16.97
CA ILE A 303 11.59 6.40 17.14
C ILE A 303 11.03 7.28 16.03
N ALA A 304 9.95 6.83 15.37
CA ALA A 304 9.18 7.69 14.48
C ALA A 304 7.93 8.17 15.21
N LEU A 305 7.90 9.46 15.55
CA LEU A 305 6.77 10.10 16.25
C LEU A 305 5.59 10.33 15.29
N PRO A 306 4.35 10.53 15.80
CA PRO A 306 3.17 10.77 14.95
C PRO A 306 3.36 11.95 13.97
N PHE A 307 2.73 11.98 12.78
CA PHE A 307 1.85 10.94 12.24
C PHE A 307 2.45 10.33 10.96
N HIS A 308 3.75 10.23 10.81
CA HIS A 308 4.37 9.63 9.63
C HIS A 308 5.64 8.84 9.99
N PRO A 309 5.93 7.69 9.34
CA PRO A 309 7.16 6.92 9.58
C PRO A 309 8.46 7.69 9.32
N SER A 310 8.42 8.80 8.56
CA SER A 310 9.58 9.68 8.33
C SER A 310 9.82 10.74 9.42
N ASN A 311 8.93 10.85 10.40
CA ASN A 311 9.10 11.77 11.53
C ASN A 311 10.03 11.16 12.58
N VAL A 312 11.27 10.92 12.18
CA VAL A 312 12.25 10.09 12.88
C VAL A 312 13.16 10.92 13.77
N TYR A 313 13.37 10.43 14.99
CA TYR A 313 14.31 10.93 15.97
C TYR A 313 15.16 9.79 16.53
N LYS A 314 16.36 10.09 17.06
CA LYS A 314 17.03 9.13 17.93
C LYS A 314 16.21 8.99 19.21
N LEU A 315 16.00 7.77 19.66
CA LEU A 315 15.24 7.52 20.88
C LEU A 315 15.86 8.22 22.09
N LYS A 316 17.20 8.24 22.17
CA LYS A 316 17.96 8.95 23.19
C LYS A 316 17.63 10.45 23.25
N ASP A 317 17.54 11.11 22.09
CA ASP A 317 17.25 12.55 22.04
C ASP A 317 15.86 12.86 22.62
N VAL A 318 14.85 11.98 22.33
CA VAL A 318 13.50 12.11 22.88
C VAL A 318 13.47 11.88 24.39
N ILE A 319 14.29 10.95 24.92
CA ILE A 319 14.41 10.68 26.35
C ILE A 319 15.08 11.84 27.07
N GLU A 320 16.14 12.41 26.49
CA GLU A 320 16.93 13.51 27.10
C GLU A 320 16.24 14.88 27.01
N ASN A 321 15.50 15.13 25.90
CA ASN A 321 14.83 16.42 25.62
C ASN A 321 13.34 16.24 25.31
N PRO A 322 12.56 15.60 26.20
CA PRO A 322 11.21 15.19 25.88
C PRO A 322 10.27 16.35 25.59
N TYR A 323 10.37 17.46 26.35
CA TYR A 323 9.43 18.57 26.20
C TYR A 323 9.59 19.27 24.84
N ASP A 324 10.79 19.65 24.46
CA ASP A 324 11.02 20.42 23.24
C ASP A 324 10.63 19.62 22.00
N ILE A 325 11.00 18.33 21.97
CA ILE A 325 10.70 17.46 20.84
C ILE A 325 9.20 17.17 20.77
N LEU A 326 8.57 16.72 21.87
CA LEU A 326 7.15 16.38 21.87
C LEU A 326 6.28 17.63 21.65
N LYS A 327 6.67 18.81 22.15
CA LYS A 327 5.94 20.06 21.90
C LYS A 327 5.98 20.46 20.44
N LYS A 328 7.14 20.34 19.80
CA LYS A 328 7.26 20.58 18.37
C LYS A 328 6.36 19.63 17.57
N VAL A 329 6.46 18.31 17.82
CA VAL A 329 5.65 17.29 17.11
C VAL A 329 4.16 17.48 17.38
N GLU A 330 3.77 17.81 18.62
CA GLU A 330 2.38 18.13 18.98
C GLU A 330 1.82 19.28 18.14
N ASN A 331 2.60 20.35 17.96
CA ASN A 331 2.20 21.50 17.15
C ASN A 331 2.07 21.13 15.66
N ASP A 332 3.03 20.37 15.13
CA ASP A 332 3.02 19.91 13.75
C ASP A 332 1.78 19.00 13.51
N CYS A 333 1.51 18.05 14.42
CA CYS A 333 0.35 17.18 14.37
C CYS A 333 -0.99 17.95 14.45
N LYS A 334 -1.09 18.98 15.32
CA LYS A 334 -2.31 19.80 15.41
C LYS A 334 -2.58 20.56 14.11
N ALA A 335 -1.52 21.05 13.47
CA ALA A 335 -1.64 21.71 12.17
C ALA A 335 -2.12 20.74 11.08
N GLU A 336 -1.61 19.49 11.09
CA GLU A 336 -2.01 18.44 10.15
C GLU A 336 -3.45 17.99 10.36
N LEU A 337 -3.85 17.76 11.61
CA LEU A 337 -5.22 17.36 11.98
C LEU A 337 -6.26 18.42 11.62
N ASN A 338 -5.87 19.69 11.60
CA ASN A 338 -6.72 20.84 11.26
C ASN A 338 -8.10 20.81 11.93
N ASN A 339 -8.15 20.46 13.22
CA ASN A 339 -9.37 20.33 14.00
C ASN A 339 -9.15 20.78 15.45
N ASP A 340 -9.44 22.05 15.71
CA ASP A 340 -9.25 22.68 17.03
C ASP A 340 -10.13 22.09 18.15
N LYS A 341 -11.13 21.28 17.80
CA LYS A 341 -12.01 20.63 18.78
C LYS A 341 -11.37 19.34 19.33
N LEU A 342 -10.36 18.76 18.66
CA LEU A 342 -9.68 17.57 19.13
C LEU A 342 -8.73 17.91 20.30
N SER A 343 -8.90 17.21 21.40
CA SER A 343 -7.98 17.29 22.54
C SER A 343 -6.77 16.37 22.26
N PHE A 344 -5.82 16.85 21.45
CA PHE A 344 -4.58 16.13 21.16
C PHE A 344 -3.40 16.75 21.90
N SER A 345 -2.66 15.93 22.64
CA SER A 345 -1.44 16.35 23.33
C SER A 345 -0.43 15.21 23.38
N LEU A 346 0.85 15.54 23.20
CA LEU A 346 1.98 14.64 23.44
C LEU A 346 2.76 15.07 24.68
N THR A 347 2.74 16.36 25.03
CA THR A 347 3.44 16.89 26.20
C THR A 347 2.82 16.44 27.53
N ASP A 348 1.54 16.05 27.55
CA ASP A 348 0.89 15.47 28.71
C ASP A 348 1.36 14.02 29.04
N LYS A 349 2.16 13.41 28.15
CA LYS A 349 2.82 12.12 28.39
C LYS A 349 4.11 12.28 29.22
N ILE A 350 4.54 13.50 29.50
CA ILE A 350 5.73 13.76 30.30
C ILE A 350 5.31 13.80 31.79
N VAL A 351 5.70 12.79 32.53
CA VAL A 351 5.42 12.64 33.97
C VAL A 351 6.77 12.54 34.68
N ASP A 352 7.02 13.41 35.65
CA ASP A 352 8.29 13.49 36.39
C ASP A 352 9.53 13.60 35.45
N GLY A 353 9.38 14.39 34.37
CA GLY A 353 10.43 14.59 33.36
C GLY A 353 10.68 13.41 32.41
N LYS A 354 9.88 12.35 32.47
CA LYS A 354 10.01 11.15 31.66
C LYS A 354 8.79 10.92 30.79
N VAL A 355 9.00 10.47 29.55
CA VAL A 355 7.87 10.10 28.67
C VAL A 355 7.27 8.77 29.11
N ARG A 356 5.97 8.77 29.34
CA ARG A 356 5.20 7.56 29.65
C ARG A 356 4.22 7.25 28.51
N VAL A 357 4.21 6.01 28.08
CA VAL A 357 3.29 5.47 27.07
C VAL A 357 2.35 4.46 27.71
N SER A 358 1.16 4.33 27.14
CA SER A 358 0.12 3.45 27.70
C SER A 358 0.12 2.06 27.12
N GLN A 359 0.77 1.85 25.98
CA GLN A 359 0.69 0.58 25.26
C GLN A 359 1.94 0.34 24.42
N GLY A 360 2.41 -0.91 24.41
CA GLY A 360 3.39 -1.45 23.47
C GLY A 360 2.77 -2.56 22.63
N VAL A 361 3.10 -2.59 21.33
CA VAL A 361 2.63 -3.62 20.39
C VAL A 361 3.78 -4.10 19.52
N ILE A 362 3.98 -5.41 19.47
CA ILE A 362 4.93 -6.08 18.57
C ILE A 362 4.11 -6.93 17.62
N ALA A 363 4.01 -6.56 16.34
CA ALA A 363 3.03 -7.18 15.46
C ALA A 363 3.41 -7.18 13.97
N GLY A 364 2.71 -8.01 13.22
CA GLY A 364 2.73 -8.06 11.76
C GLY A 364 4.00 -8.66 11.18
N CYS A 365 4.21 -8.41 9.89
CA CYS A 365 5.36 -8.92 9.15
C CYS A 365 6.68 -8.20 9.45
N ALA A 366 6.64 -7.05 10.13
CA ALA A 366 7.81 -6.32 10.58
C ALA A 366 8.20 -6.71 12.02
N GLY A 367 7.28 -6.59 12.98
CA GLY A 367 7.55 -6.84 14.39
C GLY A 367 7.36 -8.30 14.82
N GLY A 368 6.40 -9.01 14.23
CA GLY A 368 6.00 -10.36 14.64
C GLY A 368 6.91 -11.49 14.14
N THR A 369 8.15 -11.22 13.80
CA THR A 369 9.14 -12.22 13.40
C THR A 369 9.68 -13.00 14.61
N TYR A 370 10.25 -14.17 14.35
CA TYR A 370 10.80 -15.01 15.42
C TYR A 370 11.85 -14.27 16.25
N ASP A 371 12.86 -13.68 15.61
CA ASP A 371 13.98 -13.04 16.31
C ASP A 371 13.52 -11.84 17.14
N ASN A 372 12.63 -11.01 16.62
CA ASN A 372 12.11 -9.85 17.34
C ASN A 372 11.36 -10.25 18.62
N ILE A 373 10.55 -11.31 18.56
CA ILE A 373 9.76 -11.79 19.72
C ILE A 373 10.66 -12.51 20.71
N ALA A 374 11.61 -13.32 20.25
CA ALA A 374 12.55 -14.03 21.11
C ALA A 374 13.46 -13.07 21.86
N LEU A 375 13.97 -12.03 21.20
CA LEU A 375 14.79 -10.98 21.83
C LEU A 375 13.96 -10.12 22.80
N ALA A 376 12.71 -9.79 22.47
CA ALA A 376 11.80 -9.13 23.41
C ALA A 376 11.56 -9.97 24.66
N ALA A 377 11.47 -11.29 24.53
CA ALA A 377 11.38 -12.21 25.66
C ALA A 377 12.65 -12.20 26.52
N ASN A 378 13.84 -12.14 25.90
CA ASN A 378 15.11 -12.04 26.64
C ASN A 378 15.19 -10.72 27.43
N VAL A 379 14.77 -9.59 26.85
CA VAL A 379 14.71 -8.28 27.54
C VAL A 379 13.79 -8.34 28.75
N LEU A 380 12.68 -9.09 28.67
CA LEU A 380 11.66 -9.18 29.71
C LEU A 380 11.88 -10.34 30.69
N LYS A 381 12.88 -11.18 30.49
CA LYS A 381 13.16 -12.34 31.34
C LYS A 381 13.37 -11.92 32.79
N GLY A 382 12.54 -12.47 33.70
CA GLY A 382 12.57 -12.16 35.12
C GLY A 382 12.11 -10.73 35.48
N ALA A 383 11.54 -9.99 34.53
CA ALA A 383 10.97 -8.67 34.74
C ALA A 383 9.44 -8.68 34.74
N SER A 384 8.85 -7.51 34.91
CA SER A 384 7.38 -7.33 34.86
C SER A 384 7.05 -6.05 34.08
N THR A 385 5.97 -6.09 33.34
CA THR A 385 5.41 -4.88 32.70
C THR A 385 4.70 -3.96 33.68
N GLY A 386 4.67 -4.32 34.96
CA GLY A 386 4.02 -3.58 36.03
C GLY A 386 2.51 -3.86 36.14
N ASN A 387 1.91 -3.25 37.13
CA ASN A 387 0.47 -3.36 37.44
C ASN A 387 -0.31 -2.05 37.17
N GLY A 388 0.31 -1.13 36.42
CA GLY A 388 -0.27 0.15 36.03
C GLY A 388 -1.07 0.09 34.72
N ALA A 389 -1.18 1.24 34.09
CA ALA A 389 -1.95 1.39 32.85
C ALA A 389 -1.25 0.83 31.58
N PHE A 390 0.04 0.53 31.65
CA PHE A 390 0.78 0.03 30.49
C PHE A 390 0.39 -1.42 30.14
N SER A 391 0.22 -1.69 28.85
CA SER A 391 -0.01 -3.04 28.34
C SER A 391 0.96 -3.37 27.21
N LEU A 392 1.40 -4.63 27.11
CA LEU A 392 2.20 -5.15 26.00
C LEU A 392 1.43 -6.25 25.28
N ASN A 393 1.21 -6.08 23.97
CA ASN A 393 0.57 -7.07 23.10
C ASN A 393 1.54 -7.56 22.03
N VAL A 394 1.62 -8.89 21.85
CA VAL A 394 2.54 -9.54 20.92
C VAL A 394 1.78 -10.43 19.95
N TYR A 395 2.00 -10.21 18.65
CA TYR A 395 1.35 -10.92 17.55
C TYR A 395 2.40 -11.60 16.69
N PRO A 396 2.66 -12.90 16.81
CA PRO A 396 3.52 -13.63 15.90
C PRO A 396 3.02 -13.51 14.44
N GLY A 397 3.93 -13.45 13.47
CA GLY A 397 3.59 -13.23 12.07
C GLY A 397 3.00 -14.46 11.37
N SER A 398 3.30 -15.65 11.89
CA SER A 398 2.77 -16.93 11.36
C SER A 398 2.68 -17.99 12.44
N MET A 399 1.88 -19.02 12.21
CA MET A 399 1.76 -20.14 13.14
C MET A 399 3.04 -20.97 13.26
N PRO A 400 3.86 -21.20 12.24
CA PRO A 400 5.20 -21.77 12.43
C PRO A 400 6.05 -20.98 13.43
N VAL A 401 6.11 -19.66 13.31
CA VAL A 401 6.79 -18.78 14.27
C VAL A 401 6.18 -18.90 15.66
N TYR A 402 4.84 -18.87 15.75
CA TYR A 402 4.12 -19.01 17.03
C TYR A 402 4.48 -20.31 17.75
N LEU A 403 4.43 -21.44 17.01
CA LEU A 403 4.68 -22.77 17.57
C LEU A 403 6.14 -22.92 18.03
N ASP A 404 7.11 -22.42 17.28
CA ASP A 404 8.52 -22.54 17.65
C ASP A 404 8.86 -21.66 18.87
N LEU A 405 8.33 -20.42 18.93
CA LEU A 405 8.43 -19.57 20.11
C LEU A 405 7.82 -20.23 21.37
N MET A 406 6.70 -20.97 21.19
CA MET A 406 6.07 -21.71 22.28
C MET A 406 6.94 -22.87 22.71
N LYS A 407 7.42 -23.71 21.77
CA LYS A 407 8.29 -24.86 22.04
C LYS A 407 9.58 -24.44 22.76
N LYS A 408 10.13 -23.28 22.45
CA LYS A 408 11.38 -22.74 23.01
C LYS A 408 11.23 -21.92 24.28
N GLY A 409 9.97 -21.64 24.70
CA GLY A 409 9.66 -20.98 25.96
C GLY A 409 9.61 -19.46 25.92
N SER A 410 9.85 -18.83 24.76
CA SER A 410 9.82 -17.36 24.63
C SER A 410 8.43 -16.78 24.95
N LEU A 411 7.35 -17.47 24.52
CA LEU A 411 5.99 -17.00 24.83
C LEU A 411 5.66 -17.14 26.33
N SER A 412 6.14 -18.19 27.01
CA SER A 412 5.96 -18.32 28.44
C SER A 412 6.63 -17.17 29.19
N THR A 413 7.88 -16.84 28.84
CA THR A 413 8.63 -15.71 29.41
C THR A 413 7.87 -14.38 29.24
N LEU A 414 7.31 -14.13 28.07
CA LEU A 414 6.53 -12.91 27.81
C LEU A 414 5.25 -12.86 28.66
N VAL A 415 4.52 -14.00 28.78
CA VAL A 415 3.29 -14.08 29.58
C VAL A 415 3.60 -13.92 31.08
N GLU A 416 4.66 -14.54 31.55
CA GLU A 416 5.14 -14.40 32.95
C GLU A 416 5.48 -12.93 33.26
N ALA A 417 6.02 -12.20 32.32
CA ALA A 417 6.30 -10.76 32.47
C ALA A 417 5.04 -9.87 32.40
N GLY A 418 3.88 -10.40 31.99
CA GLY A 418 2.61 -9.68 31.89
C GLY A 418 2.21 -9.27 30.46
N ALA A 419 2.89 -9.76 29.43
CA ALA A 419 2.48 -9.54 28.05
C ALA A 419 1.29 -10.42 27.64
N VAL A 420 0.50 -9.95 26.68
CA VAL A 420 -0.63 -10.71 26.10
C VAL A 420 -0.25 -11.21 24.72
N ILE A 421 -0.27 -12.52 24.52
CA ILE A 421 0.00 -13.14 23.23
C ILE A 421 -1.30 -13.21 22.43
N LYS A 422 -1.27 -12.73 21.23
CA LYS A 422 -2.39 -12.64 20.28
C LYS A 422 -2.17 -13.56 19.08
N PRO A 423 -3.22 -13.91 18.31
CA PRO A 423 -3.08 -14.69 17.07
C PRO A 423 -2.39 -13.91 15.96
N CYS A 424 -2.02 -14.60 14.86
CA CYS A 424 -1.42 -14.00 13.67
C CYS A 424 -2.40 -13.03 12.99
N PHE A 425 -2.16 -11.72 13.07
CA PHE A 425 -3.09 -10.69 12.64
C PHE A 425 -2.37 -9.40 12.24
N CYS A 426 -2.77 -8.78 11.12
CA CYS A 426 -2.22 -7.50 10.63
C CYS A 426 -2.92 -6.26 11.21
N GLY A 427 -3.97 -6.42 12.01
CA GLY A 427 -4.80 -5.35 12.51
C GLY A 427 -4.07 -4.14 13.06
N PRO A 428 -3.10 -4.32 13.98
CA PRO A 428 -2.34 -3.20 14.55
C PRO A 428 -1.54 -2.38 13.52
N CYS A 429 -1.19 -2.95 12.35
CA CYS A 429 -0.47 -2.23 11.30
C CYS A 429 -1.36 -1.26 10.52
N PHE A 430 -2.64 -1.58 10.33
CA PHE A 430 -3.56 -0.74 9.56
C PHE A 430 -4.58 0.01 10.42
N GLY A 431 -4.45 -0.05 11.74
CA GLY A 431 -5.28 0.68 12.69
C GLY A 431 -6.56 -0.02 13.13
N ALA A 432 -6.60 -1.35 13.08
CA ALA A 432 -7.67 -2.16 13.60
C ALA A 432 -7.16 -3.07 14.74
N GLY A 433 -7.79 -3.00 15.89
CA GLY A 433 -7.36 -3.71 17.10
C GLY A 433 -6.30 -2.96 17.91
N ASP A 434 -6.15 -3.36 19.16
CA ASP A 434 -5.26 -2.75 20.15
C ASP A 434 -5.32 -1.22 20.18
N THR A 435 -6.53 -0.71 20.24
CA THR A 435 -6.81 0.72 20.29
C THR A 435 -6.40 1.29 21.63
N PRO A 436 -5.55 2.33 21.71
CA PRO A 436 -5.27 3.04 22.94
C PRO A 436 -6.49 3.84 23.44
N SER A 437 -6.41 4.38 24.65
CA SER A 437 -7.40 5.33 25.14
C SER A 437 -7.40 6.62 24.31
N ASN A 438 -8.47 7.42 24.43
CA ASN A 438 -8.49 8.75 23.79
C ASN A 438 -7.27 9.58 24.20
N ASN A 439 -6.64 10.23 23.25
CA ASN A 439 -5.37 10.93 23.39
C ASN A 439 -4.19 10.03 23.84
N GLY A 440 -4.35 8.69 23.80
CA GLY A 440 -3.28 7.75 24.16
C GLY A 440 -2.13 7.72 23.13
N LEU A 441 -0.93 7.47 23.62
CA LEU A 441 0.25 7.20 22.80
C LEU A 441 0.65 5.73 22.94
N SER A 442 0.63 4.99 21.84
CA SER A 442 1.10 3.61 21.71
C SER A 442 2.46 3.58 21.02
N ILE A 443 3.37 2.74 21.48
CA ILE A 443 4.62 2.44 20.77
C ILE A 443 4.52 1.09 20.07
N ARG A 444 4.88 1.02 18.80
CA ARG A 444 4.66 -0.19 17.99
C ARG A 444 5.84 -0.56 17.11
N HIS A 445 6.16 -1.83 17.09
CA HIS A 445 6.91 -2.42 15.98
C HIS A 445 5.92 -2.93 14.95
N THR A 446 5.45 -1.99 14.14
CA THR A 446 4.57 -2.16 12.99
C THR A 446 5.07 -1.24 11.87
N THR A 447 4.33 -1.09 10.79
CA THR A 447 4.84 -0.38 9.62
C THR A 447 4.41 1.07 9.51
N ARG A 448 3.29 1.49 10.12
CA ARG A 448 2.70 2.82 9.94
C ARG A 448 2.13 3.43 11.21
N ASN A 449 2.18 4.77 11.26
CA ASN A 449 1.65 5.58 12.36
C ASN A 449 0.90 6.83 11.84
N PHE A 450 0.17 6.70 10.72
CA PHE A 450 -0.59 7.79 10.12
C PHE A 450 -1.72 8.27 11.03
N GLU A 451 -2.18 9.49 10.80
CA GLU A 451 -3.30 10.09 11.51
C GLU A 451 -4.63 9.34 11.28
N ASN A 452 -5.59 9.58 12.15
CA ASN A 452 -6.96 9.05 12.07
C ASN A 452 -7.07 7.50 12.01
N ARG A 453 -6.09 6.81 12.58
CA ARG A 453 -6.07 5.34 12.76
C ARG A 453 -6.31 4.96 14.23
N GLU A 454 -6.06 3.70 14.57
CA GLU A 454 -6.08 3.15 15.95
C GLU A 454 -7.37 3.46 16.71
N GLY A 455 -8.53 3.29 16.02
CA GLY A 455 -9.82 3.56 16.62
C GLY A 455 -10.19 5.05 16.71
N SER A 456 -9.36 5.94 16.17
CA SER A 456 -9.66 7.36 16.10
C SER A 456 -10.96 7.64 15.38
N LYS A 457 -11.81 8.48 15.99
CA LYS A 457 -13.08 8.96 15.44
C LYS A 457 -13.13 10.48 15.59
N PRO A 458 -12.48 11.26 14.71
CA PRO A 458 -12.37 12.71 14.83
C PRO A 458 -13.74 13.41 14.89
N SER A 459 -14.76 12.90 14.19
CA SER A 459 -16.15 13.40 14.29
C SER A 459 -16.76 13.22 15.69
N GLY A 460 -16.31 12.21 16.45
CA GLY A 460 -16.66 11.97 17.86
C GLY A 460 -15.65 12.55 18.84
N LEU A 461 -14.74 13.40 18.40
CA LEU A 461 -13.66 14.00 19.18
C LEU A 461 -12.71 12.97 19.83
N GLN A 462 -12.55 11.81 19.18
CA GLN A 462 -11.65 10.74 19.63
C GLN A 462 -10.42 10.67 18.73
N ILE A 463 -9.24 10.65 19.34
CA ILE A 463 -7.96 10.51 18.66
C ILE A 463 -7.01 9.67 19.51
N ALA A 464 -6.20 8.85 18.84
CA ALA A 464 -5.08 8.15 19.41
C ALA A 464 -3.88 8.27 18.47
N SER A 465 -2.70 8.08 18.97
CA SER A 465 -1.47 8.20 18.19
C SER A 465 -0.52 7.03 18.42
N VAL A 466 0.32 6.78 17.43
CA VAL A 466 1.32 5.73 17.44
C VAL A 466 2.69 6.32 17.15
N ALA A 467 3.69 5.88 17.91
CA ALA A 467 5.09 6.02 17.56
C ALA A 467 5.68 4.65 17.16
N LEU A 468 6.49 4.62 16.11
CA LEU A 468 7.14 3.38 15.67
C LEU A 468 8.48 3.20 16.37
N MET A 469 8.73 2.03 16.89
CA MET A 469 9.96 1.64 17.57
C MET A 469 10.31 0.18 17.32
N ASP A 470 11.58 -0.20 17.51
CA ASP A 470 11.99 -1.60 17.49
C ASP A 470 11.47 -2.39 18.69
N ALA A 471 11.21 -3.68 18.50
CA ALA A 471 10.68 -4.59 19.51
C ALA A 471 11.53 -4.66 20.77
N ARG A 472 12.86 -4.55 20.66
CA ARG A 472 13.80 -4.54 21.79
C ARG A 472 13.57 -3.33 22.69
N SER A 473 13.45 -2.13 22.10
CA SER A 473 13.17 -0.90 22.86
C SER A 473 11.74 -0.83 23.37
N ILE A 474 10.78 -1.48 22.70
CA ILE A 474 9.41 -1.66 23.20
C ILE A 474 9.44 -2.54 24.46
N ALA A 475 10.17 -3.65 24.43
CA ALA A 475 10.33 -4.55 25.58
C ALA A 475 11.07 -3.87 26.74
N ALA A 476 12.11 -3.06 26.48
CA ALA A 476 12.80 -2.24 27.48
C ALA A 476 11.86 -1.21 28.13
N THR A 477 11.00 -0.57 27.35
CA THR A 477 9.95 0.33 27.83
C THR A 477 8.92 -0.41 28.67
N ALA A 478 8.53 -1.62 28.25
CA ALA A 478 7.61 -2.49 29.00
C ALA A 478 8.19 -2.89 30.36
N ARG A 479 9.47 -3.30 30.38
CA ARG A 479 10.21 -3.62 31.62
C ARG A 479 10.20 -2.48 32.64
N ASN A 480 10.13 -1.23 32.16
CA ASN A 480 10.05 -0.01 32.99
C ASN A 480 8.60 0.51 33.16
N GLY A 481 7.58 -0.38 33.02
CA GLY A 481 6.19 -0.01 33.27
C GLY A 481 5.64 1.10 32.38
N GLY A 482 6.12 1.19 31.12
CA GLY A 482 5.71 2.17 30.13
C GLY A 482 6.53 3.48 30.15
N VAL A 483 7.61 3.57 30.91
CA VAL A 483 8.59 4.68 30.80
C VAL A 483 9.48 4.43 29.60
N LEU A 484 9.45 5.37 28.64
CA LEU A 484 10.21 5.27 27.40
C LEU A 484 11.69 4.99 27.67
N THR A 485 12.19 3.87 27.16
CA THR A 485 13.52 3.34 27.48
C THR A 485 14.15 2.76 26.22
N SER A 486 15.43 3.03 26.01
CA SER A 486 16.23 2.44 24.94
C SER A 486 16.65 1.02 25.31
N ALA A 487 16.66 0.09 24.35
CA ALA A 487 17.20 -1.25 24.55
C ALA A 487 18.71 -1.24 24.85
N MET A 488 19.44 -0.18 24.48
CA MET A 488 20.86 -0.01 24.83
C MET A 488 21.08 0.27 26.33
N ASP A 489 20.04 0.69 27.03
CA ASP A 489 20.10 1.02 28.47
C ASP A 489 19.67 -0.14 29.36
N VAL A 490 19.42 -1.32 28.79
CA VAL A 490 18.98 -2.53 29.47
C VAL A 490 19.96 -3.66 29.17
N ASP A 491 20.41 -4.33 30.23
CA ASP A 491 21.22 -5.54 30.09
C ASP A 491 20.31 -6.75 29.81
N TYR A 492 20.56 -7.46 28.71
CA TYR A 492 19.87 -8.67 28.27
C TYR A 492 20.77 -9.50 27.35
N ASP A 493 20.46 -10.78 27.25
CA ASP A 493 21.18 -11.71 26.38
C ASP A 493 20.73 -11.56 24.92
N ASP A 494 21.67 -11.26 24.01
CA ASP A 494 21.43 -11.20 22.58
C ASP A 494 21.34 -12.58 21.91
N GLU A 495 21.77 -13.64 22.62
CA GLU A 495 21.69 -15.00 22.08
C GLU A 495 20.27 -15.55 22.17
N ILE A 496 19.75 -15.97 21.04
CA ILE A 496 18.47 -16.67 20.91
C ILE A 496 18.68 -18.06 20.31
N LYS A 497 17.81 -18.99 20.68
CA LYS A 497 17.79 -20.29 20.01
C LYS A 497 17.44 -20.09 18.53
N PRO A 498 18.16 -20.76 17.59
CA PRO A 498 17.85 -20.63 16.18
C PRO A 498 16.40 -20.99 15.86
N TYR A 499 15.78 -20.28 14.93
CA TYR A 499 14.44 -20.58 14.44
C TYR A 499 14.42 -21.95 13.73
N GLU A 500 13.43 -22.77 14.04
CA GLU A 500 13.16 -24.06 13.41
C GLU A 500 11.77 -24.02 12.76
N TYR A 501 11.76 -24.00 11.44
CA TYR A 501 10.53 -23.96 10.68
C TYR A 501 9.83 -25.32 10.63
N ASP A 502 8.54 -25.33 10.98
CA ASP A 502 7.66 -26.49 10.93
C ASP A 502 6.33 -26.04 10.31
N ASP A 503 6.06 -26.49 9.09
CA ASP A 503 4.88 -26.08 8.32
C ASP A 503 3.71 -27.06 8.35
N GLU A 504 3.74 -28.04 9.25
CA GLU A 504 2.66 -29.03 9.42
C GLU A 504 1.30 -28.37 9.62
N ILE A 505 1.27 -27.19 10.27
CA ILE A 505 0.04 -26.43 10.44
C ILE A 505 -0.52 -25.90 9.11
N TYR A 506 0.34 -25.58 8.15
CA TYR A 506 -0.11 -25.16 6.81
C TYR A 506 -0.71 -26.34 6.04
N GLU A 507 -0.10 -27.52 6.12
CA GLU A 507 -0.64 -28.74 5.52
C GLU A 507 -2.04 -29.08 6.05
N LYS A 508 -2.28 -28.81 7.34
CA LYS A 508 -3.58 -29.05 8.00
C LYS A 508 -4.63 -27.98 7.74
N ARG A 509 -4.24 -26.73 7.48
CA ARG A 509 -5.17 -25.60 7.51
C ARG A 509 -5.28 -24.83 6.19
N VAL A 510 -4.22 -24.79 5.38
CA VAL A 510 -4.20 -24.04 4.13
C VAL A 510 -4.79 -24.90 3.01
N TYR A 511 -5.79 -24.38 2.32
CA TYR A 511 -6.28 -25.01 1.11
C TYR A 511 -5.39 -24.63 -0.07
N ASN A 512 -4.80 -25.60 -0.74
CA ASN A 512 -4.00 -25.38 -1.95
C ASN A 512 -4.68 -26.04 -3.15
N GLY A 513 -5.39 -25.24 -3.94
CA GLY A 513 -6.05 -25.63 -5.18
C GLY A 513 -5.25 -25.26 -6.45
N TRP A 514 -4.02 -24.78 -6.30
CA TRP A 514 -3.22 -24.35 -7.46
C TRP A 514 -3.05 -25.49 -8.47
N ARG A 515 -3.35 -25.20 -9.73
CA ARG A 515 -3.41 -26.16 -10.86
C ARG A 515 -4.54 -27.20 -10.78
N ASN A 516 -5.38 -27.16 -9.75
CA ASN A 516 -6.51 -28.09 -9.57
C ASN A 516 -7.82 -27.31 -9.34
N PRO A 517 -8.25 -26.46 -10.30
CA PRO A 517 -9.53 -25.74 -10.19
C PRO A 517 -10.71 -26.71 -10.20
N LEU A 518 -11.76 -26.34 -9.46
CA LEU A 518 -13.04 -27.04 -9.44
C LEU A 518 -14.12 -26.13 -10.09
N PRO A 519 -14.24 -26.10 -11.43
CA PRO A 519 -15.11 -25.15 -12.14
C PRO A 519 -16.57 -25.18 -11.70
N GLU A 520 -17.06 -26.34 -11.25
CA GLU A 520 -18.43 -26.56 -10.79
C GLU A 520 -18.69 -26.03 -9.37
N GLU A 521 -17.63 -25.68 -8.62
CA GLU A 521 -17.78 -25.09 -7.29
C GLU A 521 -18.59 -23.80 -7.37
N GLN A 522 -19.57 -23.64 -6.47
CA GLN A 522 -20.40 -22.45 -6.41
C GLN A 522 -19.76 -21.39 -5.51
N LEU A 523 -19.64 -20.17 -6.02
CA LEU A 523 -19.19 -19.05 -5.18
C LEU A 523 -20.21 -18.79 -4.06
N GLN A 524 -19.73 -18.73 -2.84
CA GLN A 524 -20.56 -18.50 -1.66
C GLN A 524 -20.66 -17.01 -1.38
N TYR A 525 -21.82 -16.42 -1.66
CA TYR A 525 -22.08 -15.00 -1.43
C TYR A 525 -22.76 -14.80 -0.08
N GLY A 526 -22.11 -14.05 0.82
CA GLY A 526 -22.79 -13.51 1.99
C GLY A 526 -23.73 -12.34 1.61
N PRO A 527 -24.64 -11.95 2.51
CA PRO A 527 -25.59 -10.85 2.25
C PRO A 527 -24.93 -9.51 1.88
N ASN A 528 -23.71 -9.27 2.37
CA ASN A 528 -22.95 -8.05 2.08
C ASN A 528 -22.18 -8.11 0.75
N ILE A 529 -21.89 -9.28 0.20
CA ILE A 529 -21.11 -9.39 -1.04
C ILE A 529 -22.02 -9.12 -2.24
N ARG A 530 -21.67 -8.13 -3.07
CA ARG A 530 -22.43 -7.71 -4.25
C ARG A 530 -21.51 -7.56 -5.45
N ASP A 531 -21.96 -8.05 -6.59
CA ASP A 531 -21.26 -7.82 -7.85
C ASP A 531 -21.31 -6.34 -8.26
N TRP A 532 -20.41 -5.94 -9.14
CA TRP A 532 -20.38 -4.60 -9.70
C TRP A 532 -21.68 -4.33 -10.48
N PRO A 533 -22.25 -3.12 -10.37
CA PRO A 533 -23.38 -2.74 -11.21
C PRO A 533 -22.93 -2.64 -12.67
N ALA A 534 -23.87 -2.79 -13.59
CA ALA A 534 -23.62 -2.56 -15.00
C ALA A 534 -23.12 -1.11 -15.23
N ILE A 535 -22.10 -0.98 -16.06
CA ILE A 535 -21.47 0.30 -16.40
C ILE A 535 -21.66 0.53 -17.91
N ASP A 536 -22.22 1.69 -18.26
CA ASP A 536 -22.43 2.04 -19.68
C ASP A 536 -21.14 2.49 -20.36
N ALA A 537 -21.03 2.20 -21.64
CA ALA A 537 -20.00 2.74 -22.52
C ALA A 537 -20.09 4.28 -22.65
N LEU A 538 -19.01 4.94 -23.06
CA LEU A 538 -19.01 6.38 -23.27
C LEU A 538 -20.01 6.75 -24.40
N PRO A 539 -20.97 7.66 -24.16
CA PRO A 539 -21.92 8.11 -25.19
C PRO A 539 -21.24 9.04 -26.20
N ASP A 540 -21.90 9.32 -27.32
CA ASP A 540 -21.40 10.28 -28.32
C ASP A 540 -21.35 11.70 -27.74
N ASN A 541 -22.34 12.08 -26.93
CA ASN A 541 -22.41 13.36 -26.23
C ASN A 541 -22.60 13.13 -24.72
N LEU A 542 -21.87 13.91 -23.93
CA LEU A 542 -21.88 13.76 -22.46
C LEU A 542 -22.34 15.04 -21.79
N ILE A 543 -23.31 14.92 -20.90
CA ILE A 543 -23.76 15.96 -19.99
C ILE A 543 -23.19 15.67 -18.62
N LEU A 544 -22.51 16.62 -18.01
CA LEU A 544 -22.00 16.52 -16.64
C LEU A 544 -22.74 17.50 -15.75
N ARG A 545 -23.14 17.06 -14.54
CA ARG A 545 -23.65 17.96 -13.50
C ARG A 545 -22.72 17.91 -12.28
N VAL A 546 -22.30 19.07 -11.80
CA VAL A 546 -21.37 19.16 -10.68
C VAL A 546 -22.05 18.75 -9.38
N ALA A 547 -21.60 17.64 -8.79
CA ALA A 547 -22.10 17.11 -7.53
C ALA A 547 -21.29 17.58 -6.32
N ALA A 548 -20.00 17.91 -6.51
CA ALA A 548 -19.12 18.50 -5.51
C ALA A 548 -18.12 19.45 -6.16
N ALA A 549 -17.84 20.58 -5.50
CA ALA A 549 -16.78 21.51 -5.83
C ALA A 549 -15.95 21.74 -4.56
N ILE A 550 -14.63 21.43 -4.64
CA ILE A 550 -13.71 21.41 -3.50
C ILE A 550 -12.57 22.38 -3.80
N ASP A 551 -12.47 23.44 -3.03
CA ASP A 551 -11.49 24.52 -3.21
C ASP A 551 -10.17 24.28 -2.40
N ASP A 552 -10.07 23.20 -1.62
CA ASP A 552 -8.87 22.87 -0.86
C ASP A 552 -7.68 22.60 -1.78
N ALA A 553 -6.49 23.01 -1.35
CA ALA A 553 -5.27 22.90 -2.14
C ALA A 553 -4.96 21.45 -2.54
N VAL A 554 -5.24 20.48 -1.68
CA VAL A 554 -5.14 19.04 -1.93
C VAL A 554 -6.36 18.34 -1.36
N THR A 555 -6.90 17.34 -2.07
CA THR A 555 -7.95 16.44 -1.56
C THR A 555 -7.39 15.03 -1.52
N THR A 556 -7.32 14.45 -0.32
CA THR A 556 -6.79 13.12 -0.10
C THR A 556 -7.77 12.02 -0.53
N THR A 557 -7.25 10.81 -0.77
CA THR A 557 -8.11 9.66 -1.05
C THR A 557 -8.95 9.25 0.15
N ASP A 558 -8.52 9.54 1.39
CA ASP A 558 -9.29 9.26 2.60
C ASP A 558 -10.45 10.25 2.80
N GLU A 559 -10.33 11.48 2.28
CA GLU A 559 -11.46 12.43 2.18
C GLU A 559 -12.43 12.03 1.07
N LEU A 560 -11.93 11.45 -0.03
CA LEU A 560 -12.77 10.92 -1.10
C LEU A 560 -13.54 9.66 -0.67
N ILE A 561 -12.89 8.78 0.08
CA ILE A 561 -13.50 7.56 0.67
C ILE A 561 -12.77 7.17 1.96
N PRO A 562 -13.40 7.23 3.15
CA PRO A 562 -12.76 6.94 4.43
C PRO A 562 -12.43 5.45 4.56
N SER A 563 -11.15 5.10 4.39
CA SER A 563 -10.70 3.71 4.23
C SER A 563 -10.83 2.86 5.49
N GLY A 564 -10.60 3.42 6.67
CA GLY A 564 -10.70 2.70 7.96
C GLY A 564 -12.14 2.31 8.32
N GLU A 565 -13.07 3.27 8.25
CA GLU A 565 -14.49 3.07 8.61
C GLU A 565 -15.22 2.13 7.64
N THR A 566 -14.73 2.00 6.42
CA THR A 566 -15.40 1.30 5.33
C THR A 566 -14.81 -0.07 5.01
N SER A 567 -13.81 -0.52 5.77
CA SER A 567 -13.09 -1.77 5.48
C SER A 567 -14.01 -2.98 5.33
N SER A 568 -15.06 -3.09 6.15
CA SER A 568 -16.03 -4.19 6.09
C SER A 568 -17.02 -4.13 4.91
N TYR A 569 -17.06 -3.02 4.17
CA TYR A 569 -17.99 -2.87 3.03
C TYR A 569 -17.30 -2.97 1.67
N ARG A 570 -16.00 -3.30 1.63
CA ARG A 570 -15.23 -3.34 0.36
C ARG A 570 -15.68 -4.43 -0.61
N SER A 571 -16.35 -5.47 -0.12
CA SER A 571 -17.01 -6.50 -0.92
C SER A 571 -18.40 -6.11 -1.43
N ASN A 572 -18.87 -4.89 -1.12
CA ASN A 572 -20.17 -4.36 -1.56
C ASN A 572 -19.98 -2.96 -2.19
N PRO A 573 -19.74 -2.88 -3.51
CA PRO A 573 -19.53 -1.61 -4.19
C PRO A 573 -20.64 -0.59 -3.98
N LEU A 574 -21.91 -1.06 -3.92
CA LEU A 574 -23.07 -0.18 -3.71
C LEU A 574 -23.08 0.42 -2.31
N LYS A 575 -22.80 -0.40 -1.28
CA LYS A 575 -22.78 0.05 0.11
C LYS A 575 -21.55 0.92 0.38
N LEU A 576 -20.39 0.54 -0.15
CA LEU A 576 -19.16 1.32 -0.03
C LEU A 576 -19.33 2.73 -0.61
N ALA A 577 -19.99 2.84 -1.77
CA ALA A 577 -20.22 4.12 -2.43
C ALA A 577 -21.03 5.11 -1.59
N GLU A 578 -21.85 4.65 -0.64
CA GLU A 578 -22.62 5.51 0.29
C GLU A 578 -21.71 6.36 1.21
N PHE A 579 -20.44 6.02 1.32
CA PHE A 579 -19.48 6.77 2.14
C PHE A 579 -18.61 7.75 1.32
N THR A 580 -18.85 7.86 0.01
CA THR A 580 -18.08 8.76 -0.87
C THR A 580 -18.24 10.20 -0.40
N LEU A 581 -17.10 10.88 -0.17
CA LEU A 581 -17.00 12.26 0.30
C LEU A 581 -17.77 12.53 1.60
N SER A 582 -18.12 11.49 2.38
CA SER A 582 -18.96 11.63 3.59
C SER A 582 -18.36 12.59 4.63
N ARG A 583 -17.04 12.69 4.71
CA ARG A 583 -16.34 13.61 5.62
C ARG A 583 -16.20 15.03 5.05
N LYS A 584 -16.05 15.15 3.73
CA LYS A 584 -15.73 16.42 3.05
C LYS A 584 -16.95 17.13 2.51
N CYS A 585 -17.84 16.39 1.87
CA CYS A 585 -19.07 16.90 1.26
C CYS A 585 -20.24 15.96 1.59
N PRO A 586 -20.82 16.01 2.81
CA PRO A 586 -21.83 15.05 3.27
C PRO A 586 -23.04 14.89 2.33
N ASP A 587 -23.43 15.97 1.62
CA ASP A 587 -24.55 15.94 0.67
C ASP A 587 -24.20 15.32 -0.71
N TYR A 588 -22.93 14.97 -0.94
CA TYR A 588 -22.48 14.49 -2.25
C TYR A 588 -23.27 13.27 -2.72
N VAL A 589 -23.43 12.26 -1.86
CA VAL A 589 -24.13 11.01 -2.20
C VAL A 589 -25.57 11.26 -2.63
N GLN A 590 -26.29 12.12 -1.92
CA GLN A 590 -27.68 12.45 -2.27
C GLN A 590 -27.75 13.19 -3.61
N ARG A 591 -26.82 14.14 -3.86
CA ARG A 591 -26.74 14.86 -5.13
C ARG A 591 -26.40 13.92 -6.28
N ALA A 592 -25.40 13.06 -6.11
CA ALA A 592 -25.00 12.07 -7.12
C ALA A 592 -26.16 11.10 -7.47
N LYS A 593 -26.93 10.65 -6.48
CA LYS A 593 -28.11 9.81 -6.71
C LYS A 593 -29.21 10.52 -7.50
N LYS A 594 -29.46 11.80 -7.23
CA LYS A 594 -30.43 12.61 -8.01
C LYS A 594 -29.95 12.75 -9.46
N ILE A 595 -28.67 13.08 -9.66
CA ILE A 595 -28.09 13.18 -11.00
C ILE A 595 -28.15 11.83 -11.73
N LYS A 596 -27.92 10.71 -11.03
CA LYS A 596 -28.07 9.37 -11.61
C LYS A 596 -29.51 9.06 -12.04
N ALA A 597 -30.50 9.55 -11.32
CA ALA A 597 -31.91 9.45 -11.73
C ALA A 597 -32.19 10.29 -12.99
N GLU A 598 -31.73 11.55 -13.02
CA GLU A 598 -31.81 12.40 -14.22
C GLU A 598 -31.09 11.76 -15.42
N ALA A 599 -29.91 11.14 -15.20
CA ALA A 599 -29.18 10.42 -16.24
C ALA A 599 -30.00 9.27 -16.86
N ASN A 600 -30.81 8.60 -16.04
CA ASN A 600 -31.72 7.57 -16.55
C ASN A 600 -32.85 8.16 -17.43
N GLU A 601 -33.38 9.35 -17.09
CA GLU A 601 -34.35 10.08 -17.93
C GLU A 601 -33.71 10.50 -19.25
N VAL A 602 -32.45 11.00 -19.22
CA VAL A 602 -31.70 11.38 -20.42
C VAL A 602 -31.51 10.21 -21.37
N LYS A 603 -31.27 8.99 -20.87
CA LYS A 603 -31.23 7.78 -21.70
C LYS A 603 -32.53 7.50 -22.45
N HIS A 604 -33.67 7.95 -21.90
CA HIS A 604 -35.00 7.83 -22.51
C HIS A 604 -35.38 9.08 -23.33
N GLY A 605 -34.41 9.96 -23.60
CA GLY A 605 -34.60 11.15 -24.45
C GLY A 605 -35.15 12.39 -23.71
N VAL A 606 -35.28 12.37 -22.39
CA VAL A 606 -35.76 13.50 -21.61
C VAL A 606 -34.56 14.32 -21.13
N LEU A 607 -34.31 15.47 -21.77
CA LEU A 607 -33.22 16.36 -21.38
C LEU A 607 -33.64 17.31 -20.26
N PRO A 608 -32.71 17.66 -19.32
CA PRO A 608 -32.92 18.72 -18.32
C PRO A 608 -33.20 20.07 -18.99
N GLU A 609 -34.01 20.91 -18.33
CA GLU A 609 -34.42 22.21 -18.88
C GLU A 609 -33.23 23.15 -19.16
N GLU A 610 -32.22 23.11 -18.31
CA GLU A 610 -31.00 23.93 -18.50
C GLU A 610 -30.23 23.49 -19.77
N VAL A 611 -30.28 22.19 -20.10
CA VAL A 611 -29.68 21.64 -21.33
C VAL A 611 -30.49 22.10 -22.54
N LYS A 612 -31.82 21.95 -22.51
CA LYS A 612 -32.71 22.41 -23.59
C LYS A 612 -32.46 23.89 -23.87
N PHE A 613 -32.47 24.72 -22.85
CA PHE A 613 -32.19 26.16 -22.94
C PHE A 613 -30.83 26.45 -23.59
N ALA A 614 -29.78 25.71 -23.16
CA ALA A 614 -28.46 25.89 -23.73
C ALA A 614 -28.38 25.51 -25.22
N LEU A 615 -29.05 24.43 -25.63
CA LEU A 615 -29.12 23.99 -27.02
C LEU A 615 -29.83 25.03 -27.91
N GLU A 616 -30.96 25.57 -27.46
CA GLU A 616 -31.68 26.64 -28.15
C GLU A 616 -30.84 27.89 -28.28
N LYS A 617 -30.22 28.34 -27.20
CA LYS A 617 -29.40 29.56 -27.15
C LYS A 617 -28.16 29.50 -28.04
N THR A 618 -27.54 28.33 -28.16
CA THR A 618 -26.28 28.13 -28.88
C THR A 618 -26.48 27.61 -30.29
N GLY A 619 -27.67 27.11 -30.64
CA GLY A 619 -27.92 26.40 -31.89
C GLY A 619 -27.23 24.99 -31.96
N LEU A 620 -26.69 24.50 -30.81
CA LEU A 620 -25.98 23.24 -30.75
C LEU A 620 -26.95 22.08 -30.97
N LYS A 621 -26.54 21.11 -31.77
CA LYS A 621 -27.28 19.84 -31.97
C LYS A 621 -26.44 18.69 -31.43
N LEU A 622 -27.01 17.87 -30.57
CA LEU A 622 -26.41 16.65 -30.05
C LEU A 622 -26.78 15.47 -30.97
N MET A 623 -25.83 15.06 -31.79
CA MET A 623 -26.05 13.95 -32.75
C MET A 623 -25.60 12.62 -32.13
N GLY A 624 -26.40 11.57 -32.28
CA GLY A 624 -26.11 10.26 -31.71
C GLY A 624 -26.60 10.09 -30.28
N SER A 625 -25.95 9.21 -29.52
CA SER A 625 -26.31 8.91 -28.14
C SER A 625 -25.96 10.06 -27.20
N VAL A 626 -26.85 10.33 -26.24
CA VAL A 626 -26.63 11.32 -25.19
C VAL A 626 -26.65 10.63 -23.86
N GLY A 627 -25.60 10.82 -23.06
CA GLY A 627 -25.52 10.35 -21.70
C GLY A 627 -25.32 11.50 -20.71
N MET A 628 -25.60 11.21 -19.44
CA MET A 628 -25.40 12.17 -18.36
C MET A 628 -24.71 11.49 -17.19
N GLY A 629 -23.90 12.24 -16.45
CA GLY A 629 -23.26 11.78 -15.22
C GLY A 629 -22.90 12.90 -14.26
N SER A 630 -22.60 12.54 -13.02
CA SER A 630 -22.08 13.51 -12.07
C SER A 630 -20.58 13.76 -12.30
N VAL A 631 -20.10 14.89 -11.80
CA VAL A 631 -18.68 15.25 -11.81
C VAL A 631 -18.28 15.85 -10.45
N VAL A 632 -17.10 15.49 -9.98
CA VAL A 632 -16.41 16.12 -8.86
C VAL A 632 -15.38 17.09 -9.41
N CYS A 633 -15.44 18.35 -8.97
CA CYS A 633 -14.48 19.39 -9.29
C CYS A 633 -13.60 19.63 -8.04
N ALA A 634 -12.28 19.61 -8.21
CA ALA A 634 -11.33 19.82 -7.09
C ALA A 634 -10.03 20.46 -7.60
N VAL A 635 -9.24 21.05 -6.69
CA VAL A 635 -7.95 21.66 -7.09
C VAL A 635 -6.92 20.58 -7.40
N LYS A 636 -6.64 19.69 -6.46
CA LYS A 636 -5.63 18.62 -6.61
C LYS A 636 -6.08 17.34 -5.89
N PRO A 637 -6.97 16.56 -6.50
CA PRO A 637 -7.50 15.35 -5.88
C PRO A 637 -6.59 14.14 -6.03
N GLY A 638 -6.72 13.19 -5.08
CA GLY A 638 -6.21 11.83 -5.21
C GLY A 638 -4.84 11.56 -4.58
N ASP A 639 -4.47 12.34 -3.55
CA ASP A 639 -3.32 12.02 -2.71
C ASP A 639 -3.69 10.93 -1.68
N GLY A 640 -2.87 9.90 -1.54
CA GLY A 640 -3.10 8.81 -0.58
C GLY A 640 -3.10 7.40 -1.18
N SER A 641 -3.54 6.39 -0.42
CA SER A 641 -3.45 4.96 -0.76
C SER A 641 -4.73 4.35 -1.34
N ALA A 642 -5.92 4.79 -0.91
CA ALA A 642 -7.22 4.22 -1.31
C ALA A 642 -7.73 4.74 -2.68
N ARG A 643 -6.85 4.83 -3.67
CA ARG A 643 -7.09 5.49 -4.97
C ARG A 643 -8.14 4.78 -5.82
N GLU A 644 -8.15 3.45 -5.76
CA GLU A 644 -9.11 2.64 -6.52
C GLU A 644 -10.54 2.87 -6.01
N GLN A 645 -10.76 2.75 -4.70
CA GLN A 645 -12.08 2.96 -4.11
C GLN A 645 -12.54 4.41 -4.25
N ALA A 646 -11.61 5.37 -4.20
CA ALA A 646 -11.91 6.79 -4.42
C ALA A 646 -12.47 7.05 -5.83
N ALA A 647 -12.08 6.28 -6.83
CA ALA A 647 -12.60 6.36 -8.19
C ALA A 647 -13.86 5.49 -8.40
N SER A 648 -13.80 4.20 -8.00
CA SER A 648 -14.91 3.26 -8.24
C SER A 648 -16.20 3.67 -7.55
N CYS A 649 -16.13 4.20 -6.33
CA CYS A 649 -17.31 4.64 -5.58
C CYS A 649 -18.02 5.81 -6.26
N GLN A 650 -17.29 6.75 -6.83
CA GLN A 650 -17.87 7.82 -7.62
C GLN A 650 -18.58 7.25 -8.87
N ARG A 651 -17.93 6.31 -9.58
CA ARG A 651 -18.52 5.66 -10.76
C ARG A 651 -19.78 4.88 -10.43
N VAL A 652 -19.80 4.15 -9.33
CA VAL A 652 -20.98 3.42 -8.84
C VAL A 652 -22.17 4.37 -8.59
N LEU A 653 -21.91 5.59 -8.12
CA LEU A 653 -22.91 6.64 -7.94
C LEU A 653 -23.28 7.38 -9.23
N GLY A 654 -22.69 7.01 -10.38
CA GLY A 654 -23.00 7.59 -11.68
C GLY A 654 -22.10 8.72 -12.13
N ALA A 655 -20.90 8.86 -11.55
CA ALA A 655 -19.92 9.81 -12.04
C ALA A 655 -19.37 9.40 -13.40
N SER A 656 -19.14 10.39 -14.29
CA SER A 656 -18.55 10.19 -15.62
C SER A 656 -17.24 10.95 -15.81
N ALA A 657 -16.89 11.85 -14.89
CA ALA A 657 -15.66 12.62 -14.95
C ALA A 657 -15.23 13.13 -13.57
N ASN A 658 -13.96 13.48 -13.46
CA ASN A 658 -13.46 14.46 -12.49
C ASN A 658 -12.89 15.65 -13.26
N ILE A 659 -12.99 16.86 -12.69
CA ILE A 659 -12.33 18.05 -13.23
C ILE A 659 -11.39 18.57 -12.15
N ALA A 660 -10.10 18.68 -12.48
CA ALA A 660 -9.07 19.14 -11.57
C ALA A 660 -8.25 20.29 -12.17
N ARG A 661 -7.52 21.06 -11.37
CA ARG A 661 -6.44 21.91 -11.88
C ARG A 661 -5.21 21.08 -12.20
N GLU A 662 -4.94 20.08 -11.34
CA GLU A 662 -3.94 19.03 -11.54
C GLU A 662 -4.33 17.80 -10.69
N TYR A 663 -3.82 16.63 -11.03
CA TYR A 663 -4.03 15.41 -10.25
C TYR A 663 -2.85 15.19 -9.29
N ALA A 664 -3.12 14.90 -8.02
CA ALA A 664 -2.08 14.69 -7.01
C ALA A 664 -1.14 13.54 -7.36
N THR A 665 -1.68 12.47 -7.97
CA THR A 665 -0.89 11.31 -8.39
C THR A 665 -1.33 10.79 -9.75
N LYS A 666 -0.37 10.28 -10.53
CA LYS A 666 -0.66 9.55 -11.78
C LYS A 666 -1.58 8.35 -11.54
N ARG A 667 -1.42 7.67 -10.39
CA ARG A 667 -2.21 6.48 -10.03
C ARG A 667 -3.69 6.78 -9.83
N TYR A 668 -4.06 7.90 -9.20
CA TYR A 668 -5.48 8.27 -9.07
C TYR A 668 -6.10 8.55 -10.44
N ARG A 669 -5.39 9.28 -11.31
CA ARG A 669 -5.81 9.51 -12.70
C ARG A 669 -6.04 8.19 -13.45
N SER A 670 -5.10 7.24 -13.34
CA SER A 670 -5.24 5.91 -13.97
C SER A 670 -6.44 5.13 -13.43
N ASN A 671 -6.74 5.25 -12.13
CA ASN A 671 -7.95 4.62 -11.58
C ASN A 671 -9.25 5.25 -12.10
N LEU A 672 -9.30 6.58 -12.33
CA LEU A 672 -10.45 7.19 -13.00
C LEU A 672 -10.66 6.59 -14.39
N ILE A 673 -9.58 6.46 -15.17
CA ILE A 673 -9.59 5.84 -16.50
C ILE A 673 -10.06 4.39 -16.43
N ASN A 674 -9.53 3.60 -15.51
CA ASN A 674 -9.93 2.19 -15.33
C ASN A 674 -11.44 2.03 -15.03
N TRP A 675 -12.04 3.04 -14.42
CA TRP A 675 -13.48 3.11 -14.18
C TRP A 675 -14.24 3.89 -15.27
N GLY A 676 -13.61 4.14 -16.43
CA GLY A 676 -14.24 4.80 -17.59
C GLY A 676 -14.62 6.25 -17.37
N MET A 677 -14.04 6.90 -16.38
CA MET A 677 -14.24 8.33 -16.11
C MET A 677 -13.19 9.17 -16.80
N LEU A 678 -13.60 10.35 -17.31
CA LEU A 678 -12.71 11.31 -17.91
C LEU A 678 -11.94 12.10 -16.84
N PRO A 679 -10.60 12.02 -16.77
CA PRO A 679 -9.79 12.83 -15.86
C PRO A 679 -9.47 14.19 -16.48
N LEU A 680 -10.43 15.09 -16.45
CA LEU A 680 -10.36 16.39 -17.10
C LEU A 680 -9.56 17.42 -16.30
N ILE A 681 -8.94 18.36 -17.00
CA ILE A 681 -8.17 19.47 -16.45
C ILE A 681 -8.79 20.78 -16.90
N SER A 682 -9.00 21.72 -15.98
CA SER A 682 -9.48 23.06 -16.29
C SER A 682 -9.02 24.09 -15.25
N LYS A 683 -8.83 25.33 -15.71
CA LYS A 683 -8.58 26.49 -14.85
C LYS A 683 -9.87 27.23 -14.47
N ASP A 684 -10.99 26.91 -15.12
CA ASP A 684 -12.29 27.49 -14.78
C ASP A 684 -12.73 27.08 -13.36
N ARG A 685 -13.51 27.94 -12.72
CA ARG A 685 -14.14 27.65 -11.43
C ARG A 685 -15.53 27.09 -11.65
N PHE A 686 -15.81 25.98 -10.99
CA PHE A 686 -17.11 25.30 -11.04
C PHE A 686 -17.83 25.42 -9.69
N GLU A 687 -19.16 25.40 -9.75
CA GLU A 687 -20.05 25.44 -8.59
C GLU A 687 -20.96 24.22 -8.61
N VAL A 688 -21.44 23.82 -7.44
CA VAL A 688 -22.40 22.71 -7.31
C VAL A 688 -23.66 23.05 -8.14
N TYR A 689 -24.15 22.06 -8.87
CA TYR A 689 -25.26 22.10 -9.83
C TYR A 689 -24.95 22.74 -11.19
N ASP A 690 -23.76 23.26 -11.44
CA ASP A 690 -23.36 23.63 -12.81
C ASP A 690 -23.59 22.48 -13.78
N VAL A 691 -24.05 22.78 -14.98
CA VAL A 691 -24.20 21.82 -16.06
C VAL A 691 -23.13 22.08 -17.13
N ILE A 692 -22.46 21.02 -17.55
CA ILE A 692 -21.42 21.07 -18.58
C ILE A 692 -21.84 20.15 -19.73
N ILE A 693 -22.01 20.70 -20.91
CA ILE A 693 -22.38 19.95 -22.12
C ILE A 693 -21.13 19.74 -22.96
N MET A 694 -20.77 18.49 -23.18
CA MET A 694 -19.64 18.05 -24.01
C MET A 694 -20.15 17.38 -25.28
N PRO A 695 -20.32 18.09 -26.38
CA PRO A 695 -20.73 17.52 -27.67
C PRO A 695 -19.59 16.69 -28.27
N ASP A 696 -19.93 15.67 -29.04
CA ASP A 696 -18.99 14.81 -29.81
C ASP A 696 -17.83 14.25 -28.96
N VAL A 697 -18.07 14.03 -27.65
CA VAL A 697 -17.03 13.63 -26.69
C VAL A 697 -16.29 12.36 -27.10
N LYS A 698 -17.00 11.39 -27.65
CA LYS A 698 -16.45 10.13 -28.14
C LYS A 698 -15.50 10.34 -29.32
N THR A 699 -15.93 11.09 -30.33
CA THR A 699 -15.14 11.41 -31.52
C THR A 699 -13.90 12.23 -31.13
N ARG A 700 -14.06 13.21 -30.23
CA ARG A 700 -12.95 14.04 -29.74
C ARG A 700 -11.94 13.23 -28.92
N LEU A 701 -12.39 12.33 -28.08
CA LEU A 701 -11.51 11.45 -27.32
C LEU A 701 -10.64 10.59 -28.25
N ILE A 702 -11.16 10.14 -29.38
CA ILE A 702 -10.41 9.37 -30.37
C ILE A 702 -9.34 10.24 -31.06
N ALA A 703 -9.68 11.50 -31.39
CA ALA A 703 -8.85 12.37 -32.18
C ALA A 703 -7.84 13.22 -31.37
N GLN A 704 -8.18 13.60 -30.16
CA GLN A 704 -7.43 14.60 -29.38
C GLN A 704 -7.70 14.47 -27.87
N ASN A 705 -6.92 15.21 -27.05
CA ASN A 705 -7.07 15.24 -25.59
C ASN A 705 -7.67 16.58 -25.09
N SER A 706 -8.35 17.33 -25.95
CA SER A 706 -8.96 18.62 -25.63
C SER A 706 -10.40 18.67 -26.11
N PHE A 707 -11.31 19.15 -25.27
CA PHE A 707 -12.75 19.12 -25.47
C PHE A 707 -13.33 20.54 -25.40
N SER A 708 -14.00 20.99 -26.46
CA SER A 708 -14.86 22.18 -26.38
C SER A 708 -16.16 21.81 -25.67
N ALA A 709 -16.51 22.53 -24.64
CA ALA A 709 -17.69 22.28 -23.81
C ALA A 709 -18.47 23.60 -23.55
N TYR A 710 -19.67 23.48 -23.06
CA TYR A 710 -20.52 24.60 -22.67
C TYR A 710 -20.91 24.50 -21.20
N LEU A 711 -20.46 25.48 -20.42
CA LEU A 711 -20.86 25.64 -19.02
C LEU A 711 -22.17 26.43 -18.94
N VAL A 712 -23.16 25.81 -18.30
CA VAL A 712 -24.47 26.43 -18.06
C VAL A 712 -24.60 26.72 -16.56
N ARG A 713 -24.76 28.00 -16.20
CA ARG A 713 -24.89 28.46 -14.82
C ARG A 713 -25.86 29.62 -14.75
N ASN A 714 -26.88 29.56 -13.91
CA ASN A 714 -27.84 30.64 -13.65
C ASN A 714 -28.41 31.29 -14.93
N GLY A 715 -28.80 30.47 -15.94
CA GLY A 715 -29.32 30.96 -17.22
C GLY A 715 -28.28 31.58 -18.17
N ALA A 716 -27.00 31.53 -17.80
CA ALA A 716 -25.90 31.92 -18.69
C ALA A 716 -25.24 30.68 -19.31
N VAL A 717 -24.81 30.80 -20.57
CA VAL A 717 -24.06 29.76 -21.28
C VAL A 717 -22.71 30.32 -21.68
N LYS A 718 -21.63 29.70 -21.21
CA LYS A 718 -20.25 30.06 -21.50
C LYS A 718 -19.56 28.89 -22.21
N ARG A 719 -18.89 29.17 -23.32
CA ARG A 719 -18.02 28.18 -23.96
C ARG A 719 -16.72 28.07 -23.14
N ILE A 720 -16.31 26.84 -22.84
CA ILE A 720 -15.08 26.51 -22.10
C ILE A 720 -14.28 25.41 -22.82
N THR A 721 -13.03 25.25 -22.43
CA THR A 721 -12.18 24.14 -22.88
C THR A 721 -11.83 23.27 -21.67
N LEU A 722 -11.96 21.96 -21.86
CA LEU A 722 -11.53 20.95 -20.90
C LEU A 722 -10.42 20.14 -21.53
N ASP A 723 -9.30 20.06 -20.87
CA ASP A 723 -8.12 19.33 -21.36
C ASP A 723 -7.95 18.01 -20.60
N MET A 724 -7.16 17.13 -21.15
CA MET A 724 -6.76 15.87 -20.52
C MET A 724 -5.30 15.61 -20.85
N ASP A 725 -4.52 15.12 -19.88
CA ASP A 725 -3.15 14.68 -20.15
C ASP A 725 -3.13 13.58 -21.22
N THR A 726 -1.98 13.43 -21.87
CA THR A 726 -1.78 12.34 -22.84
C THR A 726 -2.09 11.00 -22.24
N ILE A 727 -2.93 10.23 -22.91
CA ILE A 727 -3.33 8.86 -22.57
C ILE A 727 -2.85 7.89 -23.65
N THR A 728 -2.64 6.63 -23.27
CA THR A 728 -2.32 5.56 -24.20
C THR A 728 -3.55 5.14 -25.02
N LEU A 729 -3.34 4.39 -26.10
CA LEU A 729 -4.46 3.84 -26.89
C LEU A 729 -5.33 2.92 -26.02
N THR A 730 -4.73 2.07 -25.22
CA THR A 730 -5.45 1.20 -24.29
C THR A 730 -6.27 1.96 -23.26
N GLU A 731 -5.72 3.02 -22.65
CA GLU A 731 -6.47 3.89 -21.73
C GLU A 731 -7.67 4.55 -22.42
N ARG A 732 -7.51 4.93 -23.67
CA ARG A 732 -8.59 5.48 -24.51
C ARG A 732 -9.70 4.46 -24.75
N ASP A 733 -9.33 3.23 -25.12
CA ASP A 733 -10.28 2.15 -25.36
C ASP A 733 -11.04 1.75 -24.08
N ILE A 734 -10.39 1.78 -22.92
CA ILE A 734 -11.03 1.56 -21.62
C ILE A 734 -12.11 2.63 -21.34
N ILE A 735 -11.80 3.91 -21.57
CA ILE A 735 -12.79 4.99 -21.40
C ILE A 735 -13.96 4.80 -22.37
N LEU A 736 -13.69 4.46 -23.65
CA LEU A 736 -14.71 4.20 -24.66
C LEU A 736 -15.63 3.04 -24.28
N ALA A 737 -15.06 1.96 -23.74
CA ALA A 737 -15.81 0.81 -23.24
C ALA A 737 -16.61 1.10 -21.95
N GLY A 738 -16.34 2.22 -21.28
CA GLY A 738 -16.98 2.65 -20.02
C GLY A 738 -16.33 2.13 -18.75
N SER A 739 -15.47 1.10 -18.84
CA SER A 739 -14.64 0.59 -17.74
C SER A 739 -13.62 -0.45 -18.24
N LEU A 740 -12.59 -0.69 -17.43
CA LEU A 740 -11.65 -1.79 -17.63
C LEU A 740 -12.38 -3.17 -17.65
N ILE A 741 -13.41 -3.33 -16.82
CA ILE A 741 -14.22 -4.54 -16.76
C ILE A 741 -14.87 -4.81 -18.12
N ASN A 742 -15.54 -3.82 -18.69
CA ASN A 742 -16.21 -3.95 -19.99
C ASN A 742 -15.19 -4.20 -21.11
N TYR A 743 -14.08 -3.45 -21.12
CA TYR A 743 -13.02 -3.59 -22.11
C TYR A 743 -12.48 -5.02 -22.16
N TYR A 744 -12.21 -5.63 -21.02
CA TYR A 744 -11.75 -7.02 -20.98
C TYR A 744 -12.84 -8.04 -21.27
N ALA A 745 -14.07 -7.81 -20.82
CA ALA A 745 -15.18 -8.69 -21.16
C ALA A 745 -15.47 -8.76 -22.68
N GLU A 746 -15.31 -7.63 -23.38
CA GLU A 746 -15.41 -7.58 -24.84
C GLU A 746 -14.23 -8.26 -25.54
N SER A 747 -13.01 -8.09 -24.99
CA SER A 747 -11.82 -8.75 -25.51
C SER A 747 -11.90 -10.27 -25.38
N ALA A 748 -12.36 -10.77 -24.23
CA ALA A 748 -12.53 -12.20 -23.98
C ALA A 748 -13.54 -12.85 -24.94
N LYS A 749 -14.63 -12.15 -25.30
CA LYS A 749 -15.62 -12.63 -26.30
C LYS A 749 -15.08 -12.72 -27.72
N LYS A 750 -14.01 -12.00 -28.04
CA LYS A 750 -13.36 -12.04 -29.36
C LYS A 750 -12.28 -13.11 -29.46
N GLU A 751 -11.77 -13.59 -28.33
CA GLU A 751 -10.76 -14.65 -28.23
C GLU A 751 -11.40 -16.06 -28.13
N ASP A 752 -12.69 -16.18 -27.73
CA ASP A 752 -13.52 -17.38 -27.80
C ASP A 752 -14.15 -17.54 -29.22
#